data_0f3fb4e47af84f8eff594eb8c409594b
#
_entry.id   0f3fb4e47af84f8eff594eb8c409594b
#
_cell.length_a   1.000
_cell.length_b   1.000
_cell.length_c   1.000
_cell.angle_alpha   90.00
_cell.angle_beta   90.00
_cell.angle_gamma   90.00
#
_symmetry.space_group_name_H-M   'P 1'
#
loop_
_entity.id
_entity.type
_entity.pdbx_description
1 polymer ?
#
loop_
_entity_poly.entity_id
_entity_poly.type
_entity_poly.pdbx_seq_one_letter_code
_entity_poly.pdbx_strand_id
1 'polypeptide(L)'
;MVDLSREFIRDHLADSAVIFQRGVHLFEHGSFVLKQADMDKGWFAYEMDGNYGDYTIRIQLADDKLETSCDCPYPGIGCKHTVAALLDTRGVVQRWRQTSGSITTPPVEEPYLAPEEIRQQALEDRKRRARNEAFSVTEGEMLKGEHLLETTSGRQYIVTLHDPANGQGHCNCPDFITNRIGTCKHLIFLVNYLKKKRGFKKQAARERFPFVDVYWDSVNNQPRVFAERPLTKIKSPDGLLSKCFSPDGLFAGKELSDLLPLLNRLNGNKRIRVQETLLDRLDGFLQEKQMAELAHRVSPPAIKLKTRLYPYQESGIEFGLFKKAALIGDEMGLGKTLQAIALSILKKEIFGFEKVLVITLASLKEQWKREIERFSDEKAIIIAGTPFQRQVLYAKKESYFKITNYEAVLRDVTVISHLKPDLIILDEAQRIKNFSTKTADAVKRIPRNHALVLTGTPLENKLEDVYSIVQFLDPHFLSPLWRFAADHFMLSRHKKGKILGYRNLDRLHEQLKSLVIRRRKEQVLSDLPDEMVNNYYIDLHDEQLKIHNGYLQSLLPLINKKYLTPMDLRRIQELLLRMRMVCNSTYLIDRKTHISPKLKELEGVVDELVVQSQRKMVIFSEWTTMTFLIARHLSEAGISFVELSGKIPVKKRQALIDEFTHNPDCKVFLSTDAGGTGLNLQAADCVVNFELPWSPARLNQRIGRVNRIGQKSRCVNVVNLISKNSIEEKILAGIQLKTDLFNGVFEGGPDMVEFSHEKRTELLNRLREMMGEEPVLPIRESRSSEEVPEDTPHYLNPKVLKKTDVPVDFTAEEQLGDTFDEPLPAAAEFAGADEPRDNSTGSILTEQPPEKIEAVLNSGMQFIGGLFEMATGQKMVASEADGRLVRIDKATGEVTLKFRLPGF
;
A
#
# COMPACT_ATOMS: atom_id res chain seq x y z
N MET A 1 9.76 49.05 -8.88
CA MET A 1 9.95 47.61 -9.18
C MET A 1 9.55 46.80 -7.95
N VAL A 2 8.56 45.94 -8.04
CA VAL A 2 7.96 45.22 -6.90
C VAL A 2 9.01 44.36 -6.20
N ASP A 3 9.08 44.48 -4.89
CA ASP A 3 9.96 43.60 -4.07
C ASP A 3 9.30 42.20 -3.96
N LEU A 4 10.00 41.20 -4.44
CA LEU A 4 9.64 39.80 -4.32
C LEU A 4 10.57 39.04 -3.35
N SER A 5 11.20 39.78 -2.40
CA SER A 5 12.01 39.12 -1.36
C SER A 5 11.17 38.17 -0.52
N ARG A 6 11.81 37.14 0.05
CA ARG A 6 11.13 36.12 0.84
C ARG A 6 10.50 36.73 2.08
N GLU A 7 11.13 37.76 2.64
CA GLU A 7 10.64 38.58 3.74
C GLU A 7 9.41 39.39 3.35
N PHE A 8 9.42 40.03 2.20
CA PHE A 8 8.28 40.83 1.71
C PHE A 8 7.06 39.93 1.43
N ILE A 9 7.26 38.79 0.81
CA ILE A 9 6.17 37.82 0.56
C ILE A 9 5.58 37.31 1.88
N ARG A 10 6.43 37.07 2.90
CA ARG A 10 5.97 36.61 4.22
C ARG A 10 5.15 37.67 4.96
N ASP A 11 5.62 38.92 4.96
CA ASP A 11 5.11 39.95 5.84
C ASP A 11 3.97 40.77 5.21
N HIS A 12 3.84 40.78 3.87
CA HIS A 12 2.87 41.64 3.16
C HIS A 12 1.94 40.90 2.21
N LEU A 13 2.28 39.69 1.77
CA LEU A 13 1.53 38.99 0.73
C LEU A 13 0.92 37.66 1.21
N ALA A 14 1.44 37.08 2.27
CA ALA A 14 0.86 35.90 2.87
C ALA A 14 -0.13 36.29 3.98
N ASP A 15 -1.33 35.69 4.00
CA ASP A 15 -2.36 36.01 5.01
C ASP A 15 -1.96 35.61 6.43
N SER A 16 -0.98 34.73 6.61
CA SER A 16 -0.38 34.41 7.91
C SER A 16 0.96 33.71 7.76
N ALA A 17 1.76 33.70 8.86
CA ALA A 17 3.02 32.96 8.91
C ALA A 17 2.84 31.45 8.64
N VAL A 18 1.72 30.85 9.06
CA VAL A 18 1.40 29.43 8.80
C VAL A 18 1.14 29.19 7.32
N ILE A 19 0.43 30.10 6.67
CA ILE A 19 0.17 30.02 5.23
C ILE A 19 1.45 30.23 4.45
N PHE A 20 2.30 31.16 4.87
CA PHE A 20 3.63 31.32 4.28
C PHE A 20 4.45 30.04 4.33
N GLN A 21 4.54 29.41 5.50
CA GLN A 21 5.27 28.13 5.65
C GLN A 21 4.68 27.01 4.75
N ARG A 22 3.36 26.92 4.66
CA ARG A 22 2.69 25.99 3.74
C ARG A 22 2.97 26.32 2.27
N GLY A 23 3.07 27.59 1.91
CA GLY A 23 3.44 28.05 0.58
C GLY A 23 4.89 27.74 0.24
N VAL A 24 5.81 27.96 1.18
CA VAL A 24 7.23 27.54 1.04
C VAL A 24 7.33 26.04 0.84
N HIS A 25 6.60 25.27 1.64
CA HIS A 25 6.56 23.81 1.49
C HIS A 25 6.00 23.39 0.12
N LEU A 26 4.97 24.07 -0.36
CA LEU A 26 4.39 23.83 -1.69
C LEU A 26 5.38 24.20 -2.81
N PHE A 27 6.09 25.32 -2.68
CA PHE A 27 7.16 25.73 -3.60
C PHE A 27 8.30 24.72 -3.65
N GLU A 28 8.74 24.23 -2.49
CA GLU A 28 9.87 23.30 -2.39
C GLU A 28 9.50 21.87 -2.78
N HIS A 29 8.25 21.45 -2.62
CA HIS A 29 7.82 20.04 -2.70
C HIS A 29 6.52 19.80 -3.45
N GLY A 30 5.80 20.87 -3.82
CA GLY A 30 4.55 20.80 -4.55
C GLY A 30 4.75 20.52 -6.04
N SER A 31 3.64 20.15 -6.68
CA SER A 31 3.57 20.04 -8.14
C SER A 31 2.90 21.31 -8.69
N PHE A 32 3.63 22.07 -9.47
CA PHE A 32 3.10 23.24 -10.17
C PHE A 32 3.90 23.51 -11.44
N VAL A 33 3.26 24.22 -12.39
CA VAL A 33 3.82 24.55 -13.68
C VAL A 33 3.53 26.01 -14.00
N LEU A 34 4.55 26.74 -14.47
CA LEU A 34 4.38 28.03 -15.11
C LEU A 34 3.85 27.80 -16.53
N LYS A 35 2.55 28.06 -16.76
CA LYS A 35 1.89 27.84 -18.06
C LYS A 35 2.20 28.93 -19.07
N GLN A 36 2.23 30.18 -18.61
CA GLN A 36 2.49 31.34 -19.46
C GLN A 36 3.28 32.38 -18.67
N ALA A 37 4.23 33.01 -19.33
CA ALA A 37 4.97 34.15 -18.81
C ALA A 37 5.17 35.18 -19.93
N ASP A 38 4.77 36.41 -19.66
CA ASP A 38 5.06 37.56 -20.49
C ASP A 38 5.89 38.52 -19.65
N MET A 39 7.19 38.57 -19.94
CA MET A 39 8.14 39.34 -19.15
C MET A 39 8.02 40.83 -19.42
N ASP A 40 7.60 41.20 -20.64
CA ASP A 40 7.43 42.61 -21.03
C ASP A 40 6.21 43.22 -20.38
N LYS A 41 5.14 42.44 -20.25
CA LYS A 41 3.93 42.84 -19.53
C LYS A 41 3.95 42.51 -18.05
N GLY A 42 4.95 41.79 -17.56
CA GLY A 42 5.07 41.33 -16.17
C GLY A 42 3.96 40.36 -15.76
N TRP A 43 3.44 39.52 -16.68
CA TRP A 43 2.32 38.62 -16.43
C TRP A 43 2.76 37.18 -16.38
N PHE A 44 2.26 36.42 -15.33
CA PHE A 44 2.56 35.04 -15.12
C PHE A 44 1.29 34.26 -14.77
N ALA A 45 1.13 33.09 -15.37
CA ALA A 45 0.05 32.16 -15.04
C ALA A 45 0.62 30.79 -14.65
N TYR A 46 0.22 30.32 -13.47
CA TYR A 46 0.60 29.02 -12.93
C TYR A 46 -0.61 28.11 -12.85
N GLU A 47 -0.37 26.83 -13.04
CA GLU A 47 -1.26 25.75 -12.66
C GLU A 47 -0.61 24.96 -11.54
N MET A 48 -1.29 24.83 -10.40
CA MET A 48 -0.78 24.10 -9.22
C MET A 48 -1.70 22.97 -8.82
N ASP A 49 -1.10 21.84 -8.56
CA ASP A 49 -1.81 20.68 -7.99
C ASP A 49 -2.04 20.95 -6.49
N GLY A 50 -3.30 21.09 -6.10
CA GLY A 50 -3.72 21.27 -4.72
C GLY A 50 -4.36 20.02 -4.14
N ASN A 51 -4.72 20.04 -2.85
CA ASN A 51 -5.38 18.92 -2.19
C ASN A 51 -6.76 18.57 -2.81
N TYR A 52 -7.34 19.48 -3.60
CA TYR A 52 -8.70 19.40 -4.10
C TYR A 52 -8.80 19.58 -5.63
N GLY A 53 -7.68 19.55 -6.35
CA GLY A 53 -7.57 19.71 -7.79
C GLY A 53 -6.55 20.75 -8.22
N ASP A 54 -6.53 21.06 -9.51
CA ASP A 54 -5.57 22.01 -10.08
C ASP A 54 -6.13 23.43 -9.92
N TYR A 55 -5.29 24.33 -9.41
CA TYR A 55 -5.63 25.73 -9.22
C TYR A 55 -4.83 26.59 -10.20
N THR A 56 -5.50 27.58 -10.77
CA THR A 56 -4.87 28.57 -11.61
C THR A 56 -4.52 29.81 -10.78
N ILE A 57 -3.24 30.16 -10.78
CA ILE A 57 -2.75 31.36 -10.11
C ILE A 57 -2.27 32.34 -11.19
N ARG A 58 -2.71 33.58 -11.11
CA ARG A 58 -2.29 34.65 -12.00
C ARG A 58 -1.56 35.71 -11.19
N ILE A 59 -0.42 36.17 -11.71
CA ILE A 59 0.41 37.21 -11.11
C ILE A 59 0.65 38.28 -12.16
N GLN A 60 0.35 39.53 -11.82
CA GLN A 60 0.63 40.69 -12.63
C GLN A 60 1.59 41.61 -11.88
N LEU A 61 2.77 41.82 -12.46
CA LEU A 61 3.79 42.73 -11.99
C LEU A 61 3.71 44.01 -12.86
N ALA A 62 3.03 45.05 -12.42
CA ALA A 62 3.07 46.37 -13.06
C ALA A 62 4.03 47.30 -12.28
N ASP A 63 4.53 48.36 -12.89
CA ASP A 63 5.68 49.18 -12.46
C ASP A 63 5.87 49.36 -10.94
N ASP A 64 4.83 49.47 -10.13
CA ASP A 64 4.89 49.50 -8.67
C ASP A 64 3.69 48.77 -8.02
N LYS A 65 2.93 47.96 -8.77
CA LYS A 65 1.79 47.20 -8.25
C LYS A 65 1.97 45.72 -8.51
N LEU A 66 1.65 44.92 -7.51
CA LEU A 66 1.56 43.47 -7.59
C LEU A 66 0.10 43.06 -7.38
N GLU A 67 -0.48 42.46 -8.40
CA GLU A 67 -1.81 41.85 -8.32
C GLU A 67 -1.69 40.36 -8.42
N THR A 68 -2.39 39.63 -7.54
CA THR A 68 -2.41 38.16 -7.51
C THR A 68 -3.83 37.67 -7.41
N SER A 69 -4.14 36.59 -8.14
CA SER A 69 -5.42 35.88 -8.02
C SER A 69 -5.19 34.39 -8.01
N CYS A 70 -5.96 33.65 -7.21
CA CYS A 70 -5.95 32.19 -7.15
C CYS A 70 -7.39 31.69 -7.07
N ASP A 71 -7.75 30.71 -7.87
CA ASP A 71 -9.09 30.12 -7.90
C ASP A 71 -9.29 29.01 -6.85
N CYS A 72 -8.39 28.87 -5.87
CA CYS A 72 -8.55 27.91 -4.78
C CYS A 72 -9.67 28.34 -3.80
N PRO A 73 -10.29 27.41 -3.06
CA PRO A 73 -11.39 27.70 -2.14
C PRO A 73 -10.99 28.47 -0.87
N TYR A 74 -9.74 28.88 -0.74
CA TYR A 74 -9.29 29.68 0.37
C TYR A 74 -9.86 31.11 0.27
N PRO A 75 -10.49 31.65 1.33
CA PRO A 75 -11.20 32.94 1.25
C PRO A 75 -10.29 34.17 1.24
N GLY A 76 -8.98 34.03 1.52
CA GLY A 76 -8.01 35.12 1.53
C GLY A 76 -7.28 35.28 0.19
N ILE A 77 -6.60 36.42 0.00
CA ILE A 77 -5.84 36.72 -1.22
C ILE A 77 -4.45 36.06 -1.19
N GLY A 78 -3.82 36.01 0.00
CA GLY A 78 -2.47 35.49 0.22
C GLY A 78 -2.41 34.00 0.55
N CYS A 79 -3.11 33.14 -0.22
CA CYS A 79 -3.15 31.70 0.02
C CYS A 79 -1.78 31.02 -0.21
N LYS A 80 -1.63 29.76 0.25
CA LYS A 80 -0.40 28.99 0.07
C LYS A 80 0.02 28.82 -1.40
N HIS A 81 -0.92 28.78 -2.32
CA HIS A 81 -0.66 28.63 -3.76
C HIS A 81 -0.11 29.92 -4.35
N THR A 82 -0.69 31.07 -3.97
CA THR A 82 -0.17 32.40 -4.32
C THR A 82 1.25 32.59 -3.81
N VAL A 83 1.53 32.22 -2.55
CA VAL A 83 2.89 32.29 -1.97
C VAL A 83 3.88 31.43 -2.77
N ALA A 84 3.51 30.19 -3.12
CA ALA A 84 4.37 29.31 -3.90
C ALA A 84 4.66 29.87 -5.30
N ALA A 85 3.64 30.41 -5.98
CA ALA A 85 3.77 31.03 -7.29
C ALA A 85 4.69 32.27 -7.26
N LEU A 86 4.55 33.12 -6.24
CA LEU A 86 5.40 34.30 -6.06
C LEU A 86 6.89 33.93 -5.83
N LEU A 87 7.14 32.89 -5.05
CA LEU A 87 8.50 32.39 -4.80
C LEU A 87 9.16 31.87 -6.10
N ASP A 88 8.38 31.20 -6.98
CA ASP A 88 8.87 30.73 -8.27
C ASP A 88 9.06 31.91 -9.24
N THR A 89 8.09 32.80 -9.33
CA THR A 89 8.16 34.04 -10.17
C THR A 89 9.42 34.82 -9.87
N ARG A 90 9.82 34.97 -8.61
CA ARG A 90 11.09 35.58 -8.22
C ARG A 90 12.28 34.93 -8.92
N GLY A 91 12.33 33.58 -8.88
CA GLY A 91 13.38 32.80 -9.53
C GLY A 91 13.39 32.96 -11.07
N VAL A 92 12.20 32.98 -11.66
CA VAL A 92 12.02 33.19 -13.11
C VAL A 92 12.52 34.57 -13.53
N VAL A 93 12.13 35.64 -12.85
CA VAL A 93 12.56 37.02 -13.11
C VAL A 93 14.07 37.19 -12.90
N GLN A 94 14.65 36.54 -11.88
CA GLN A 94 16.09 36.58 -11.65
C GLN A 94 16.87 35.91 -12.79
N ARG A 95 16.42 34.76 -13.26
CA ARG A 95 17.04 34.05 -14.39
C ARG A 95 16.95 34.85 -15.68
N TRP A 96 15.78 35.40 -15.97
CA TRP A 96 15.57 36.24 -17.14
C TRP A 96 16.52 37.44 -17.19
N ARG A 97 16.75 38.12 -16.07
CA ARG A 97 17.72 39.22 -15.96
C ARG A 97 19.17 38.79 -16.20
N GLN A 98 19.53 37.57 -15.81
CA GLN A 98 20.87 37.02 -15.98
C GLN A 98 21.13 36.56 -17.42
N THR A 99 20.08 36.24 -18.19
CA THR A 99 20.21 35.72 -19.57
C THR A 99 20.03 36.76 -20.66
N SER A 100 20.06 38.04 -20.33
CA SER A 100 19.99 39.17 -21.29
C SER A 100 18.75 39.13 -22.21
N GLY A 101 17.60 38.63 -21.69
CA GLY A 101 16.30 38.79 -22.38
C GLY A 101 15.98 37.80 -23.49
N SER A 102 16.81 36.83 -23.80
CA SER A 102 16.48 35.81 -24.81
C SER A 102 15.94 34.52 -24.13
N ILE A 103 14.62 34.41 -24.04
CA ILE A 103 13.96 33.13 -23.76
C ILE A 103 13.56 32.54 -25.12
N THR A 104 14.33 31.57 -25.60
CA THR A 104 13.84 30.67 -26.65
C THR A 104 12.65 29.89 -26.06
N THR A 105 11.53 29.83 -26.80
CA THR A 105 10.41 28.94 -26.53
C THR A 105 10.97 27.55 -26.15
N PRO A 106 10.65 27.01 -24.97
CA PRO A 106 11.16 25.68 -24.65
C PRO A 106 10.67 24.69 -25.71
N PRO A 107 11.50 23.73 -26.12
CA PRO A 107 11.04 22.67 -27.01
C PRO A 107 9.81 22.01 -26.39
N VAL A 108 8.90 21.51 -27.22
CA VAL A 108 7.69 20.80 -26.77
C VAL A 108 8.16 19.65 -25.87
N GLU A 109 8.08 19.87 -24.57
CA GLU A 109 8.55 18.89 -23.61
C GLU A 109 7.57 17.71 -23.58
N GLU A 110 8.11 16.50 -23.61
CA GLU A 110 7.29 15.30 -23.43
C GLU A 110 6.48 15.40 -22.14
N PRO A 111 5.23 14.89 -22.12
CA PRO A 111 4.31 15.02 -20.97
C PRO A 111 4.81 14.24 -19.74
N TYR A 112 5.81 13.41 -19.89
CA TYR A 112 6.39 12.57 -18.82
C TYR A 112 7.86 12.85 -18.56
N LEU A 113 8.29 12.54 -17.32
CA LEU A 113 9.64 12.76 -16.84
C LEU A 113 10.63 11.81 -17.53
N ALA A 114 11.78 12.36 -17.92
CA ALA A 114 12.92 11.57 -18.37
C ALA A 114 13.56 10.78 -17.20
N PRO A 115 14.25 9.66 -17.47
CA PRO A 115 14.90 8.84 -16.43
C PRO A 115 15.86 9.63 -15.52
N GLU A 116 16.60 10.58 -16.06
CA GLU A 116 17.55 11.40 -15.32
C GLU A 116 16.84 12.39 -14.38
N GLU A 117 15.70 12.94 -14.79
CA GLU A 117 14.87 13.81 -13.95
C GLU A 117 14.27 13.03 -12.76
N ILE A 118 13.87 11.77 -12.97
CA ILE A 118 13.39 10.88 -11.91
C ILE A 118 14.52 10.58 -10.92
N ARG A 119 15.73 10.34 -11.41
CA ARG A 119 16.95 10.14 -10.59
C ARG A 119 17.26 11.39 -9.78
N GLN A 120 17.17 12.57 -10.39
CA GLN A 120 17.41 13.84 -9.71
C GLN A 120 16.36 14.10 -8.62
N GLN A 121 15.08 13.83 -8.86
CA GLN A 121 14.04 13.90 -7.83
C GLN A 121 14.32 12.96 -6.66
N ALA A 122 14.78 11.74 -6.93
CA ALA A 122 15.16 10.79 -5.90
C ALA A 122 16.35 11.28 -5.06
N LEU A 123 17.33 11.99 -5.66
CA LEU A 123 18.44 12.61 -4.95
C LEU A 123 17.98 13.79 -4.08
N GLU A 124 17.11 14.66 -4.61
CA GLU A 124 16.56 15.79 -3.86
C GLU A 124 15.72 15.34 -2.65
N ASP A 125 14.97 14.24 -2.78
CA ASP A 125 14.26 13.64 -1.64
C ASP A 125 15.21 13.25 -0.50
N ARG A 126 16.38 12.67 -0.82
CA ARG A 126 17.40 12.31 0.17
C ARG A 126 18.03 13.54 0.82
N LYS A 127 18.29 14.57 0.06
CA LYS A 127 18.79 15.86 0.56
C LYS A 127 17.77 16.49 1.53
N ARG A 128 16.47 16.45 1.17
CA ARG A 128 15.38 16.93 2.02
C ARG A 128 15.30 16.14 3.33
N ARG A 129 15.32 14.81 3.27
CA ARG A 129 15.31 13.95 4.47
C ARG A 129 16.52 14.20 5.35
N ALA A 130 17.70 14.40 4.77
CA ALA A 130 18.91 14.73 5.52
C ALA A 130 18.81 16.08 6.27
N ARG A 131 17.98 17.02 5.78
CA ARG A 131 17.74 18.31 6.47
C ARG A 131 16.69 18.20 7.59
N ASN A 132 15.67 17.36 7.38
CA ASN A 132 14.47 17.31 8.22
C ASN A 132 14.53 16.23 9.31
N GLU A 133 15.32 15.17 9.13
CA GLU A 133 15.45 14.10 10.13
C GLU A 133 16.61 14.42 11.07
N ALA A 134 16.40 14.14 12.37
CA ALA A 134 17.42 14.30 13.40
C ALA A 134 18.23 13.00 13.57
N PHE A 135 19.55 13.15 13.63
CA PHE A 135 20.49 12.05 13.91
C PHE A 135 21.47 12.51 15.01
N SER A 136 21.84 11.59 15.91
CA SER A 136 23.02 11.78 16.77
C SER A 136 24.24 11.23 16.04
N VAL A 137 25.37 11.94 16.16
CA VAL A 137 26.62 11.60 15.50
C VAL A 137 27.67 11.28 16.55
N THR A 138 28.21 10.05 16.51
CA THR A 138 29.44 9.71 17.20
C THR A 138 30.56 9.73 16.17
N GLU A 139 31.44 10.72 16.30
CA GLU A 139 32.53 10.91 15.37
C GLU A 139 33.62 9.87 15.58
N GLY A 140 34.21 9.43 14.47
CA GLY A 140 35.42 8.67 14.48
C GLY A 140 36.65 9.55 14.85
N GLU A 141 37.80 8.94 15.05
CA GLU A 141 39.05 9.62 15.37
C GLU A 141 39.52 10.58 14.26
N MET A 142 39.07 10.35 13.03
CA MET A 142 39.47 11.09 11.84
C MET A 142 38.25 11.51 11.02
N LEU A 143 38.32 12.62 10.27
CA LEU A 143 37.30 13.00 9.31
C LEU A 143 37.15 11.97 8.17
N LYS A 144 38.30 11.46 7.70
CA LYS A 144 38.35 10.39 6.70
C LYS A 144 38.39 9.05 7.39
N GLY A 145 37.22 8.43 7.56
CA GLY A 145 37.06 7.17 8.28
C GLY A 145 35.60 6.84 8.59
N GLU A 146 35.43 6.00 9.60
CA GLU A 146 34.12 5.54 10.05
C GLU A 146 33.51 6.47 11.10
N HIS A 147 32.23 6.78 10.95
CA HIS A 147 31.42 7.52 11.89
C HIS A 147 30.13 6.75 12.15
N LEU A 148 29.63 6.84 13.37
CA LEU A 148 28.37 6.21 13.76
C LEU A 148 27.26 7.26 13.79
N LEU A 149 26.15 6.99 13.07
CA LEU A 149 24.93 7.77 13.12
C LEU A 149 23.83 6.95 13.76
N GLU A 150 23.14 7.55 14.73
CA GLU A 150 22.00 6.94 15.40
C GLU A 150 20.73 7.75 15.13
N THR A 151 19.66 7.07 14.74
CA THR A 151 18.34 7.67 14.53
C THR A 151 17.62 7.89 15.87
N THR A 152 16.59 8.72 15.89
CA THR A 152 15.72 8.93 17.06
C THR A 152 15.04 7.63 17.55
N SER A 153 14.97 6.60 16.72
CA SER A 153 14.46 5.28 17.07
C SER A 153 15.54 4.30 17.55
N GLY A 154 16.78 4.76 17.83
CA GLY A 154 17.87 3.92 18.32
C GLY A 154 18.56 3.05 17.27
N ARG A 155 18.28 3.25 15.98
CA ARG A 155 18.99 2.50 14.91
C ARG A 155 20.32 3.15 14.62
N GLN A 156 21.37 2.33 14.55
CA GLN A 156 22.73 2.77 14.29
C GLN A 156 23.17 2.41 12.86
N TYR A 157 23.87 3.34 12.21
CA TYR A 157 24.42 3.18 10.88
C TYR A 157 25.88 3.64 10.86
N ILE A 158 26.73 2.86 10.21
CA ILE A 158 28.15 3.19 9.99
C ILE A 158 28.26 3.90 8.65
N VAL A 159 28.82 5.10 8.68
CA VAL A 159 29.15 5.89 7.49
C VAL A 159 30.65 6.06 7.39
N THR A 160 31.25 5.55 6.33
CA THR A 160 32.67 5.69 6.04
C THR A 160 32.90 6.79 5.02
N LEU A 161 33.71 7.79 5.37
CA LEU A 161 34.06 8.91 4.48
C LEU A 161 35.45 8.72 3.88
N HIS A 162 35.52 8.68 2.57
CA HIS A 162 36.76 8.67 1.81
C HIS A 162 37.22 10.09 1.50
N ASP A 163 36.32 10.92 0.98
CA ASP A 163 36.51 12.36 0.74
C ASP A 163 35.31 13.16 1.29
N PRO A 164 35.40 13.64 2.55
CA PRO A 164 34.34 14.41 3.15
C PRO A 164 34.13 15.79 2.48
N ALA A 165 35.13 16.36 1.80
CA ALA A 165 34.97 17.63 1.10
C ALA A 165 34.02 17.51 -0.09
N ASN A 166 34.13 16.44 -0.87
CA ASN A 166 33.27 16.10 -2.02
C ASN A 166 32.10 15.18 -1.66
N GLY A 167 31.95 14.77 -0.39
CA GLY A 167 30.88 13.92 0.05
C GLY A 167 30.98 12.47 -0.44
N GLN A 168 32.20 11.99 -0.70
CA GLN A 168 32.46 10.62 -1.15
C GLN A 168 32.65 9.68 0.03
N GLY A 169 32.06 8.51 -0.06
CA GLY A 169 32.09 7.49 0.97
C GLY A 169 30.96 6.48 0.78
N HIS A 170 30.73 5.65 1.76
CA HIS A 170 29.65 4.67 1.76
C HIS A 170 28.94 4.60 3.12
N CYS A 171 27.78 3.98 3.14
CA CYS A 171 26.96 3.77 4.33
C CYS A 171 26.40 2.35 4.30
N ASN A 172 26.31 1.72 5.46
CA ASN A 172 25.70 0.40 5.59
C ASN A 172 24.16 0.42 5.66
N CYS A 173 23.50 1.58 5.47
CA CYS A 173 22.06 1.64 5.47
C CYS A 173 21.45 0.99 4.22
N PRO A 174 20.25 0.37 4.34
CA PRO A 174 19.58 -0.27 3.21
C PRO A 174 19.38 0.66 2.01
N ASP A 175 19.07 1.95 2.24
CA ASP A 175 18.90 2.92 1.16
C ASP A 175 20.19 3.10 0.35
N PHE A 176 21.37 3.27 1.00
CA PHE A 176 22.64 3.40 0.29
C PHE A 176 22.95 2.17 -0.56
N ILE A 177 22.73 0.99 0.00
CA ILE A 177 23.09 -0.30 -0.62
C ILE A 177 22.25 -0.57 -1.88
N THR A 178 20.98 -0.12 -1.90
CA THR A 178 20.02 -0.49 -2.95
C THR A 178 19.71 0.61 -3.94
N ASN A 179 19.96 1.89 -3.62
CA ASN A 179 19.43 3.02 -4.38
C ASN A 179 20.17 3.34 -5.68
N ARG A 180 21.37 2.82 -5.91
CA ARG A 180 22.23 3.09 -7.09
C ARG A 180 22.44 4.58 -7.40
N ILE A 181 22.34 5.47 -6.41
CA ILE A 181 22.59 6.91 -6.55
C ILE A 181 24.00 7.28 -6.04
N GLY A 182 24.58 6.44 -5.18
CA GLY A 182 25.91 6.65 -4.57
C GLY A 182 25.88 7.54 -3.33
N THR A 183 24.69 7.87 -2.81
CA THR A 183 24.53 8.63 -1.57
C THR A 183 23.23 8.27 -0.88
N CYS A 184 23.11 8.63 0.40
CA CYS A 184 21.90 8.46 1.21
C CYS A 184 21.73 9.64 2.17
N LYS A 185 20.59 9.73 2.84
CA LYS A 185 20.34 10.79 3.82
C LYS A 185 21.37 10.84 4.95
N HIS A 186 21.90 9.69 5.38
CA HIS A 186 22.92 9.61 6.46
C HIS A 186 24.25 10.20 6.01
N LEU A 187 24.72 9.81 4.84
CA LEU A 187 25.97 10.35 4.24
C LEU A 187 25.85 11.87 4.03
N ILE A 188 24.74 12.32 3.44
CA ILE A 188 24.48 13.75 3.21
C ILE A 188 24.42 14.52 4.53
N PHE A 189 23.71 13.97 5.55
CA PHE A 189 23.63 14.60 6.89
C PHE A 189 25.00 14.73 7.53
N LEU A 190 25.79 13.64 7.58
CA LEU A 190 27.12 13.63 8.19
C LEU A 190 28.05 14.65 7.53
N VAL A 191 28.10 14.66 6.20
CA VAL A 191 28.94 15.63 5.46
C VAL A 191 28.53 17.06 5.76
N ASN A 192 27.23 17.36 5.80
CA ASN A 192 26.72 18.69 6.17
C ASN A 192 27.02 19.06 7.63
N TYR A 193 26.96 18.10 8.54
CA TYR A 193 27.29 18.26 9.95
C TYR A 193 28.80 18.60 10.11
N LEU A 194 29.68 17.83 9.49
CA LEU A 194 31.12 18.03 9.56
C LEU A 194 31.57 19.35 8.90
N LYS A 195 30.94 19.74 7.78
CA LYS A 195 31.23 21.00 7.07
C LYS A 195 30.98 22.26 7.92
N LYS A 196 30.14 22.19 8.94
CA LYS A 196 29.88 23.30 9.87
C LYS A 196 30.99 23.51 10.91
N LYS A 197 31.91 22.55 11.05
CA LYS A 197 32.97 22.62 12.06
C LYS A 197 34.07 23.59 11.67
N ARG A 198 34.58 24.29 12.67
CA ARG A 198 35.73 25.20 12.49
C ARG A 198 36.96 24.41 12.07
N GLY A 199 37.59 24.84 11.00
CA GLY A 199 38.81 24.19 10.48
C GLY A 199 38.58 22.97 9.58
N PHE A 200 37.33 22.56 9.30
CA PHE A 200 36.99 21.40 8.47
C PHE A 200 37.80 21.34 7.16
N LYS A 201 37.83 22.44 6.36
CA LYS A 201 38.52 22.45 5.07
C LYS A 201 40.05 22.18 5.21
N LYS A 202 40.68 22.74 6.24
CA LYS A 202 42.08 22.53 6.52
C LYS A 202 42.37 21.08 6.95
N GLN A 203 41.53 20.52 7.81
CA GLN A 203 41.68 19.18 8.31
C GLN A 203 41.39 18.16 7.19
N ALA A 204 40.33 18.29 6.43
CA ALA A 204 40.00 17.41 5.30
C ALA A 204 41.09 17.36 4.22
N ALA A 205 41.80 18.48 4.00
CA ALA A 205 42.91 18.53 3.05
C ALA A 205 44.21 17.88 3.58
N ARG A 206 44.43 17.88 4.89
CA ARG A 206 45.62 17.30 5.53
C ARG A 206 45.49 15.81 5.83
N GLU A 207 44.34 15.38 6.22
CA GLU A 207 44.07 13.98 6.58
C GLU A 207 44.17 13.07 5.36
N ARG A 208 44.75 11.90 5.57
CA ARG A 208 44.78 10.81 4.59
C ARG A 208 43.94 9.65 5.11
N PHE A 209 43.18 9.04 4.21
CA PHE A 209 42.44 7.83 4.55
C PHE A 209 43.44 6.70 4.85
N PRO A 210 43.43 6.12 6.07
CA PRO A 210 44.50 5.27 6.53
C PRO A 210 44.47 3.83 6.00
N PHE A 211 43.28 3.44 5.42
CA PHE A 211 42.99 2.07 5.03
C PHE A 211 42.92 1.88 3.52
N VAL A 212 42.98 0.64 3.10
CA VAL A 212 42.47 0.19 1.80
C VAL A 212 41.07 -0.35 2.07
N ASP A 213 40.08 0.24 1.46
CA ASP A 213 38.65 -0.08 1.74
C ASP A 213 38.02 -0.80 0.55
N VAL A 214 37.59 -2.04 0.74
CA VAL A 214 36.94 -2.88 -0.25
C VAL A 214 35.47 -2.91 0.08
N TYR A 215 34.64 -2.30 -0.76
CA TYR A 215 33.23 -2.08 -0.48
C TYR A 215 32.35 -2.33 -1.70
N TRP A 216 31.05 -2.37 -1.50
CA TRP A 216 30.08 -2.46 -2.57
C TRP A 216 29.76 -1.08 -3.14
N ASP A 217 30.15 -0.83 -4.39
CA ASP A 217 29.76 0.38 -5.11
C ASP A 217 28.32 0.26 -5.59
N SER A 218 27.43 0.95 -4.91
CA SER A 218 25.99 0.92 -5.23
C SER A 218 25.67 1.54 -6.59
N VAL A 219 26.47 2.46 -7.11
CA VAL A 219 26.24 3.10 -8.43
C VAL A 219 26.49 2.09 -9.55
N ASN A 220 27.66 1.49 -9.54
CA ASN A 220 28.09 0.52 -10.56
C ASN A 220 27.56 -0.90 -10.27
N ASN A 221 26.97 -1.12 -9.10
CA ASN A 221 26.46 -2.42 -8.64
C ASN A 221 27.52 -3.54 -8.69
N GLN A 222 28.70 -3.23 -8.21
CA GLN A 222 29.86 -4.15 -8.21
C GLN A 222 30.84 -3.80 -7.09
N PRO A 223 31.74 -4.71 -6.71
CA PRO A 223 32.81 -4.43 -5.76
C PRO A 223 33.69 -3.28 -6.23
N ARG A 224 34.14 -2.48 -5.29
CA ARG A 224 35.09 -1.40 -5.54
C ARG A 224 36.14 -1.35 -4.43
N VAL A 225 37.34 -0.95 -4.76
CA VAL A 225 38.41 -0.64 -3.80
C VAL A 225 38.70 0.85 -3.81
N PHE A 226 38.84 1.42 -2.62
CA PHE A 226 39.31 2.78 -2.43
C PHE A 226 40.61 2.77 -1.64
N ALA A 227 41.59 3.51 -2.13
CA ALA A 227 42.87 3.77 -1.44
C ALA A 227 43.43 5.10 -1.90
N GLU A 228 44.07 5.88 -1.02
CA GLU A 228 44.71 7.14 -1.42
C GLU A 228 46.04 6.96 -2.22
N ARG A 229 46.55 5.72 -2.24
CA ARG A 229 47.75 5.37 -3.01
C ARG A 229 47.37 4.47 -4.19
N PRO A 230 48.07 4.57 -5.31
CA PRO A 230 47.88 3.65 -6.43
C PRO A 230 47.94 2.19 -5.98
N LEU A 231 47.02 1.35 -6.43
CA LEU A 231 46.90 -0.06 -6.03
C LEU A 231 48.20 -0.83 -6.28
N THR A 232 48.95 -0.48 -7.30
CA THR A 232 50.28 -1.08 -7.64
C THR A 232 51.37 -0.82 -6.59
N LYS A 233 51.23 0.24 -5.77
CA LYS A 233 52.14 0.60 -4.69
C LYS A 233 51.72 0.07 -3.32
N ILE A 234 50.56 -0.62 -3.24
CA ILE A 234 50.06 -1.24 -2.01
C ILE A 234 50.57 -2.68 -1.93
N LYS A 235 51.31 -2.97 -0.86
CA LYS A 235 51.73 -4.36 -0.56
C LYS A 235 50.52 -5.20 -0.26
N SER A 236 50.02 -5.90 -1.25
CA SER A 236 48.99 -6.93 -1.11
C SER A 236 49.60 -8.32 -1.32
N PRO A 237 49.09 -9.38 -0.66
CA PRO A 237 49.55 -10.73 -0.94
C PRO A 237 49.47 -11.02 -2.45
N ASP A 238 50.61 -11.44 -3.03
CA ASP A 238 50.77 -11.82 -4.47
C ASP A 238 50.23 -10.80 -5.50
N GLY A 239 50.13 -9.53 -5.13
CA GLY A 239 49.56 -8.49 -6.01
C GLY A 239 48.07 -8.67 -6.33
N LEU A 240 47.34 -9.42 -5.49
CA LEU A 240 45.95 -9.76 -5.75
C LEU A 240 45.01 -8.55 -5.87
N LEU A 241 45.27 -7.46 -5.13
CA LEU A 241 44.45 -6.23 -5.27
C LEU A 241 44.47 -5.68 -6.69
N SER A 242 45.67 -5.57 -7.30
CA SER A 242 45.81 -5.09 -8.67
C SER A 242 45.39 -6.08 -9.75
N LYS A 243 45.21 -7.37 -9.38
CA LYS A 243 44.62 -8.39 -10.25
C LYS A 243 43.11 -8.37 -10.22
N CYS A 244 42.53 -8.10 -9.03
CA CYS A 244 41.07 -8.10 -8.85
C CYS A 244 40.45 -6.76 -9.20
N PHE A 245 41.18 -5.66 -9.16
CA PHE A 245 40.63 -4.32 -9.36
C PHE A 245 41.47 -3.52 -10.40
N SER A 246 40.75 -2.80 -11.23
CA SER A 246 41.32 -1.85 -12.20
C SER A 246 41.95 -0.63 -11.50
N PRO A 247 42.77 0.18 -12.18
CA PRO A 247 43.43 1.36 -11.60
C PRO A 247 42.45 2.37 -10.97
N ASP A 248 41.23 2.47 -11.47
CA ASP A 248 40.13 3.31 -10.97
C ASP A 248 39.35 2.65 -9.83
N GLY A 249 39.82 1.49 -9.39
CA GLY A 249 39.28 0.76 -8.23
C GLY A 249 38.06 -0.09 -8.50
N LEU A 250 37.59 -0.20 -9.74
CA LEU A 250 36.45 -1.06 -10.09
C LEU A 250 36.89 -2.53 -10.19
N PHE A 251 35.96 -3.43 -9.84
CA PHE A 251 36.20 -4.86 -9.92
C PHE A 251 36.41 -5.31 -11.38
N ALA A 252 37.47 -6.06 -11.61
CA ALA A 252 37.90 -6.54 -12.94
C ALA A 252 37.64 -8.04 -13.15
N GLY A 253 37.14 -8.76 -12.11
CA GLY A 253 36.79 -10.16 -12.23
C GLY A 253 35.51 -10.39 -13.05
N LYS A 254 35.35 -11.61 -13.54
CA LYS A 254 34.15 -12.02 -14.30
C LYS A 254 32.97 -12.34 -13.38
N GLU A 255 33.27 -12.94 -12.25
CA GLU A 255 32.27 -13.35 -11.24
C GLU A 255 32.69 -12.88 -9.86
N LEU A 256 31.72 -12.71 -8.95
CA LEU A 256 32.01 -12.33 -7.56
C LEU A 256 32.89 -13.34 -6.84
N SER A 257 32.84 -14.61 -7.21
CA SER A 257 33.70 -15.69 -6.68
C SER A 257 35.18 -15.41 -6.90
N ASP A 258 35.57 -14.58 -7.91
CA ASP A 258 36.95 -14.23 -8.16
C ASP A 258 37.57 -13.37 -7.04
N LEU A 259 36.77 -12.85 -6.12
CA LEU A 259 37.23 -12.18 -4.91
C LEU A 259 37.70 -13.15 -3.80
N LEU A 260 37.28 -14.41 -3.80
CA LEU A 260 37.57 -15.37 -2.72
C LEU A 260 39.08 -15.54 -2.44
N PRO A 261 39.96 -15.69 -3.46
CA PRO A 261 41.38 -15.81 -3.22
C PRO A 261 41.98 -14.58 -2.51
N LEU A 262 41.48 -13.38 -2.83
CA LEU A 262 41.90 -12.13 -2.19
C LEU A 262 41.39 -12.12 -0.73
N LEU A 263 40.11 -12.37 -0.48
CA LEU A 263 39.48 -12.31 0.84
C LEU A 263 40.08 -13.33 1.82
N ASN A 264 40.34 -14.54 1.35
CA ASN A 264 40.98 -15.58 2.17
C ASN A 264 42.40 -15.19 2.64
N ARG A 265 43.15 -14.44 1.81
CA ARG A 265 44.48 -13.98 2.16
C ARG A 265 44.53 -12.66 2.91
N LEU A 266 43.41 -11.92 2.93
CA LEU A 266 43.29 -10.67 3.68
C LEU A 266 42.90 -10.89 5.16
N ASN A 267 42.54 -12.13 5.55
CA ASN A 267 42.13 -12.45 6.91
C ASN A 267 43.24 -12.05 7.91
N GLY A 268 42.89 -11.17 8.85
CA GLY A 268 43.82 -10.63 9.86
C GLY A 268 44.63 -9.38 9.42
N ASN A 269 44.45 -8.86 8.21
CA ASN A 269 45.14 -7.65 7.78
C ASN A 269 44.47 -6.38 8.30
N LYS A 270 44.99 -5.73 9.31
CA LYS A 270 44.43 -4.53 9.93
C LYS A 270 44.39 -3.28 9.03
N ARG A 271 45.09 -3.29 7.89
CA ARG A 271 45.15 -2.15 6.96
C ARG A 271 44.13 -2.22 5.84
N ILE A 272 43.60 -3.42 5.55
CA ILE A 272 42.63 -3.63 4.49
C ILE A 272 41.29 -3.95 5.18
N ARG A 273 40.32 -3.12 4.90
CA ARG A 273 38.97 -3.29 5.43
C ARG A 273 38.07 -3.83 4.32
N VAL A 274 37.24 -4.76 4.68
CA VAL A 274 36.21 -5.30 3.77
C VAL A 274 34.84 -5.00 4.37
N GLN A 275 33.99 -4.33 3.63
CA GLN A 275 32.65 -3.96 4.08
C GLN A 275 31.78 -5.23 4.23
N GLU A 276 31.06 -5.33 5.35
CA GLU A 276 30.15 -6.44 5.64
C GLU A 276 29.12 -6.66 4.52
N THR A 277 28.56 -5.59 3.98
CA THR A 277 27.60 -5.66 2.86
C THR A 277 28.17 -6.34 1.60
N LEU A 278 29.48 -6.19 1.34
CA LEU A 278 30.13 -6.92 0.26
C LEU A 278 30.22 -8.41 0.56
N LEU A 279 30.54 -8.78 1.81
CA LEU A 279 30.57 -10.16 2.25
C LEU A 279 29.20 -10.81 2.16
N ASP A 280 28.14 -10.12 2.61
CA ASP A 280 26.75 -10.59 2.51
C ASP A 280 26.33 -10.87 1.06
N ARG A 281 26.72 -9.97 0.13
CA ARG A 281 26.42 -10.15 -1.29
C ARG A 281 27.20 -11.30 -1.92
N LEU A 282 28.46 -11.44 -1.54
CA LEU A 282 29.29 -12.56 -1.99
C LEU A 282 28.72 -13.88 -1.48
N ASP A 283 28.36 -13.95 -0.18
CA ASP A 283 27.73 -15.13 0.40
C ASP A 283 26.44 -15.47 -0.32
N GLY A 284 25.58 -14.46 -0.57
CA GLY A 284 24.37 -14.60 -1.38
C GLY A 284 24.65 -15.20 -2.75
N PHE A 285 25.63 -14.68 -3.48
CA PHE A 285 26.04 -15.16 -4.80
C PHE A 285 26.56 -16.60 -4.76
N LEU A 286 27.40 -16.93 -3.78
CA LEU A 286 27.97 -18.29 -3.63
C LEU A 286 26.87 -19.30 -3.32
N GLN A 287 25.92 -18.96 -2.47
CA GLN A 287 24.79 -19.83 -2.16
C GLN A 287 23.91 -20.05 -3.40
N GLU A 288 23.65 -19.02 -4.20
CA GLU A 288 22.90 -19.18 -5.47
C GLU A 288 23.64 -20.08 -6.45
N LYS A 289 24.94 -19.89 -6.61
CA LYS A 289 25.78 -20.72 -7.46
C LYS A 289 25.78 -22.19 -6.97
N GLN A 290 25.95 -22.41 -5.68
CA GLN A 290 25.88 -23.73 -5.07
C GLN A 290 24.51 -24.40 -5.28
N MET A 291 23.43 -23.64 -5.15
CA MET A 291 22.08 -24.15 -5.41
C MET A 291 21.88 -24.52 -6.89
N ALA A 292 22.38 -23.71 -7.81
CA ALA A 292 22.35 -24.02 -9.25
C ALA A 292 23.15 -25.31 -9.56
N GLU A 293 24.31 -25.46 -8.96
CA GLU A 293 25.12 -26.71 -9.09
C GLU A 293 24.40 -27.92 -8.51
N LEU A 294 23.76 -27.77 -7.35
CA LEU A 294 22.97 -28.85 -6.73
C LEU A 294 21.78 -29.25 -7.60
N ALA A 295 21.13 -28.28 -8.24
CA ALA A 295 20.02 -28.55 -9.17
C ALA A 295 20.43 -29.46 -10.33
N HIS A 296 21.69 -29.40 -10.78
CA HIS A 296 22.21 -30.30 -11.82
C HIS A 296 22.69 -31.66 -11.30
N ARG A 297 23.04 -31.78 -10.02
CA ARG A 297 23.64 -32.99 -9.44
C ARG A 297 22.68 -33.87 -8.65
N VAL A 298 21.65 -33.26 -8.06
CA VAL A 298 20.73 -33.93 -7.14
C VAL A 298 19.41 -34.14 -7.81
N SER A 299 19.06 -35.41 -8.03
CA SER A 299 17.68 -35.77 -8.35
C SER A 299 16.82 -35.58 -7.08
N PRO A 300 15.73 -34.81 -7.11
CA PRO A 300 14.88 -34.66 -5.94
C PRO A 300 14.43 -36.02 -5.40
N PRO A 301 14.51 -36.26 -4.09
CA PRO A 301 13.99 -37.50 -3.49
C PRO A 301 12.48 -37.58 -3.68
N ALA A 302 11.94 -38.80 -3.63
CA ALA A 302 10.49 -38.99 -3.68
C ALA A 302 9.82 -38.24 -2.52
N ILE A 303 8.86 -37.39 -2.85
CA ILE A 303 8.20 -36.54 -1.84
C ILE A 303 7.31 -37.42 -0.95
N LYS A 304 7.54 -37.40 0.35
CA LYS A 304 6.70 -38.10 1.33
C LYS A 304 5.43 -37.32 1.63
N LEU A 305 4.44 -37.49 0.75
CA LEU A 305 3.10 -36.90 0.92
C LEU A 305 2.05 -38.00 0.99
N LYS A 306 0.97 -37.73 1.73
CA LYS A 306 -0.23 -38.57 1.82
C LYS A 306 -1.17 -38.44 0.63
N THR A 307 -0.75 -37.74 -0.44
CA THR A 307 -1.52 -37.54 -1.66
C THR A 307 -0.62 -37.48 -2.88
N ARG A 308 -1.18 -37.73 -4.05
CA ARG A 308 -0.46 -37.56 -5.32
C ARG A 308 -0.49 -36.12 -5.75
N LEU A 309 0.62 -35.65 -6.34
CA LEU A 309 0.71 -34.36 -6.98
C LEU A 309 0.28 -34.45 -8.45
N TYR A 310 -0.25 -33.38 -8.97
CA TYR A 310 -0.44 -33.22 -10.40
C TYR A 310 0.87 -32.78 -11.08
N PRO A 311 1.10 -33.11 -12.37
CA PRO A 311 2.36 -32.76 -13.06
C PRO A 311 2.72 -31.27 -12.98
N TYR A 312 1.74 -30.38 -13.09
CA TYR A 312 1.99 -28.96 -12.94
C TYR A 312 2.39 -28.58 -11.51
N GLN A 313 1.90 -29.25 -10.47
CA GLN A 313 2.32 -29.02 -9.08
C GLN A 313 3.77 -29.46 -8.86
N GLU A 314 4.16 -30.58 -9.44
CA GLU A 314 5.54 -31.05 -9.47
C GLU A 314 6.44 -30.00 -10.12
N SER A 315 6.08 -29.51 -11.31
CA SER A 315 6.80 -28.42 -11.99
C SER A 315 6.90 -27.14 -11.15
N GLY A 316 5.86 -26.79 -10.36
CA GLY A 316 5.90 -25.63 -9.45
C GLY A 316 6.84 -25.85 -8.26
N ILE A 317 6.92 -27.07 -7.77
CA ILE A 317 7.84 -27.46 -6.70
C ILE A 317 9.28 -27.44 -7.22
N GLU A 318 9.54 -28.04 -8.38
CA GLU A 318 10.85 -28.03 -9.03
C GLU A 318 11.34 -26.60 -9.27
N PHE A 319 10.46 -25.71 -9.75
CA PHE A 319 10.76 -24.31 -9.98
C PHE A 319 11.29 -23.61 -8.72
N GLY A 320 10.71 -23.91 -7.54
CA GLY A 320 11.09 -23.26 -6.27
C GLY A 320 12.18 -23.98 -5.48
N LEU A 321 12.47 -25.26 -5.81
CA LEU A 321 13.30 -26.13 -4.96
C LEU A 321 14.73 -25.60 -4.78
N PHE A 322 15.40 -25.31 -5.87
CA PHE A 322 16.78 -24.83 -5.88
C PHE A 322 16.89 -23.29 -6.03
N LYS A 323 15.86 -22.57 -5.58
CA LYS A 323 15.86 -21.11 -5.53
C LYS A 323 15.77 -20.61 -4.09
N LYS A 324 16.46 -19.50 -3.79
CA LYS A 324 16.32 -18.81 -2.51
C LYS A 324 14.96 -18.12 -2.40
N ALA A 325 14.44 -17.61 -3.52
CA ALA A 325 13.20 -16.89 -3.57
C ALA A 325 12.36 -17.35 -4.76
N ALA A 326 11.07 -17.59 -4.54
CA ALA A 326 10.13 -17.94 -5.58
C ALA A 326 8.73 -17.40 -5.27
N LEU A 327 7.99 -17.05 -6.32
CA LEU A 327 6.58 -16.71 -6.25
C LEU A 327 5.79 -17.74 -7.05
N ILE A 328 4.87 -18.44 -6.38
CA ILE A 328 3.88 -19.29 -7.02
C ILE A 328 2.60 -18.47 -7.17
N GLY A 329 2.43 -17.94 -8.37
CA GLY A 329 1.31 -17.08 -8.78
C GLY A 329 0.16 -17.84 -9.43
N ASP A 330 0.08 -19.15 -9.25
CA ASP A 330 -0.95 -20.02 -9.82
C ASP A 330 -2.34 -19.51 -9.53
N GLU A 331 -3.23 -19.73 -10.46
CA GLU A 331 -4.63 -19.36 -10.28
C GLU A 331 -5.23 -20.02 -9.03
N MET A 332 -6.29 -19.44 -8.51
CA MET A 332 -6.94 -19.95 -7.30
C MET A 332 -7.53 -21.34 -7.54
N GLY A 333 -7.36 -22.22 -6.55
CA GLY A 333 -7.83 -23.60 -6.64
C GLY A 333 -6.80 -24.60 -7.16
N LEU A 334 -5.65 -24.17 -7.69
CA LEU A 334 -4.57 -25.02 -8.17
C LEU A 334 -3.66 -25.62 -7.06
N GLY A 335 -4.06 -25.55 -5.80
CA GLY A 335 -3.35 -26.22 -4.70
C GLY A 335 -2.00 -25.60 -4.33
N LYS A 336 -1.86 -24.26 -4.35
CA LYS A 336 -0.63 -23.56 -3.95
C LYS A 336 -0.14 -23.96 -2.56
N THR A 337 -1.05 -24.15 -1.61
CA THR A 337 -0.73 -24.57 -0.24
C THR A 337 -0.04 -25.95 -0.24
N LEU A 338 -0.55 -26.91 -1.02
CA LEU A 338 0.04 -28.23 -1.15
C LEU A 338 1.44 -28.16 -1.79
N GLN A 339 1.62 -27.34 -2.82
CA GLN A 339 2.93 -27.12 -3.43
C GLN A 339 3.93 -26.54 -2.42
N ALA A 340 3.50 -25.58 -1.59
CA ALA A 340 4.34 -24.98 -0.56
C ALA A 340 4.72 -25.95 0.56
N ILE A 341 3.79 -26.81 0.97
CA ILE A 341 4.07 -27.88 1.95
C ILE A 341 5.09 -28.87 1.38
N ALA A 342 4.85 -29.36 0.16
CA ALA A 342 5.75 -30.30 -0.52
C ALA A 342 7.15 -29.71 -0.72
N LEU A 343 7.22 -28.47 -1.19
CA LEU A 343 8.49 -27.73 -1.35
C LEU A 343 9.24 -27.60 -0.03
N SER A 344 8.53 -27.31 1.06
CA SER A 344 9.14 -27.19 2.39
C SER A 344 9.73 -28.52 2.88
N ILE A 345 9.04 -29.63 2.65
CA ILE A 345 9.51 -30.98 3.02
C ILE A 345 10.76 -31.33 2.20
N LEU A 346 10.75 -31.09 0.89
CA LEU A 346 11.95 -31.33 0.06
C LEU A 346 13.13 -30.46 0.48
N LYS A 347 12.88 -29.19 0.82
CA LYS A 347 13.96 -28.32 1.34
C LYS A 347 14.48 -28.81 2.70
N LYS A 348 13.65 -29.40 3.54
CA LYS A 348 14.09 -30.08 4.77
C LYS A 348 15.02 -31.25 4.48
N GLU A 349 14.64 -32.11 3.52
CA GLU A 349 15.42 -33.31 3.19
C GLU A 349 16.75 -32.97 2.48
N ILE A 350 16.76 -31.98 1.59
CA ILE A 350 17.95 -31.63 0.79
C ILE A 350 18.88 -30.66 1.53
N PHE A 351 18.33 -29.63 2.18
CA PHE A 351 19.10 -28.56 2.80
C PHE A 351 19.13 -28.61 4.32
N GLY A 352 18.44 -29.56 4.94
CA GLY A 352 18.38 -29.67 6.40
C GLY A 352 17.60 -28.59 7.11
N PHE A 353 16.59 -28.00 6.45
CA PHE A 353 15.77 -26.94 7.07
C PHE A 353 15.03 -27.45 8.30
N GLU A 354 15.08 -26.68 9.38
CA GLU A 354 14.45 -27.03 10.67
C GLU A 354 13.23 -26.15 11.00
N LYS A 355 13.13 -24.95 10.41
CA LYS A 355 12.18 -23.92 10.84
C LYS A 355 11.52 -23.24 9.63
N VAL A 356 10.26 -23.54 9.40
CA VAL A 356 9.42 -22.86 8.40
C VAL A 356 8.42 -21.95 9.09
N LEU A 357 8.43 -20.68 8.72
CA LEU A 357 7.45 -19.69 9.18
C LEU A 357 6.42 -19.42 8.10
N VAL A 358 5.17 -19.77 8.34
CA VAL A 358 4.03 -19.43 7.49
C VAL A 358 3.35 -18.16 8.01
N ILE A 359 3.27 -17.13 7.18
CA ILE A 359 2.57 -15.89 7.47
C ILE A 359 1.36 -15.82 6.53
N THR A 360 0.17 -15.89 7.12
CA THR A 360 -1.10 -15.93 6.38
C THR A 360 -2.16 -15.04 7.03
N LEU A 361 -3.38 -15.02 6.51
CA LEU A 361 -4.49 -14.35 7.15
C LEU A 361 -4.88 -15.05 8.46
N ALA A 362 -5.36 -14.28 9.44
CA ALA A 362 -5.78 -14.85 10.74
C ALA A 362 -6.83 -15.96 10.59
N SER A 363 -7.73 -15.85 9.59
CA SER A 363 -8.76 -16.84 9.28
C SER A 363 -8.22 -18.15 8.68
N LEU A 364 -7.04 -18.12 8.07
CA LEU A 364 -6.45 -19.27 7.36
C LEU A 364 -5.50 -20.11 8.20
N LYS A 365 -5.12 -19.66 9.39
CA LYS A 365 -4.14 -20.39 10.23
C LYS A 365 -4.56 -21.83 10.53
N GLU A 366 -5.83 -22.03 10.90
CA GLU A 366 -6.37 -23.38 11.19
C GLU A 366 -6.43 -24.25 9.94
N GLN A 367 -6.76 -23.68 8.80
CA GLN A 367 -6.76 -24.39 7.52
C GLN A 367 -5.34 -24.85 7.16
N TRP A 368 -4.35 -23.96 7.24
CA TRP A 368 -2.94 -24.30 7.01
C TRP A 368 -2.49 -25.47 7.88
N LYS A 369 -2.79 -25.41 9.18
CA LYS A 369 -2.45 -26.51 10.10
C LYS A 369 -3.06 -27.84 9.67
N ARG A 370 -4.36 -27.85 9.33
CA ARG A 370 -5.04 -29.07 8.86
C ARG A 370 -4.50 -29.58 7.54
N GLU A 371 -4.19 -28.71 6.60
CA GLU A 371 -3.63 -29.12 5.31
C GLU A 371 -2.23 -29.73 5.50
N ILE A 372 -1.40 -29.17 6.38
CA ILE A 372 -0.09 -29.75 6.73
C ILE A 372 -0.27 -31.15 7.34
N GLU A 373 -1.13 -31.30 8.34
CA GLU A 373 -1.39 -32.58 9.03
C GLU A 373 -2.07 -33.61 8.12
N ARG A 374 -2.93 -33.14 7.20
CA ARG A 374 -3.61 -33.98 6.21
C ARG A 374 -2.67 -34.53 5.15
N PHE A 375 -1.78 -33.72 4.63
CA PHE A 375 -0.94 -34.07 3.49
C PHE A 375 0.46 -34.55 3.84
N SER A 376 0.90 -34.32 5.08
CA SER A 376 2.24 -34.74 5.54
C SER A 376 2.22 -35.31 6.96
N ASP A 377 3.38 -35.82 7.41
CA ASP A 377 3.61 -36.21 8.79
C ASP A 377 4.26 -35.11 9.63
N GLU A 378 4.43 -33.90 9.03
CA GLU A 378 5.08 -32.78 9.70
C GLU A 378 4.16 -32.13 10.75
N LYS A 379 4.76 -31.70 11.87
CA LYS A 379 4.04 -31.01 12.94
C LYS A 379 3.94 -29.52 12.67
N ALA A 380 2.73 -28.98 12.86
CA ALA A 380 2.44 -27.56 12.72
C ALA A 380 1.90 -26.96 14.02
N ILE A 381 2.37 -25.76 14.37
CA ILE A 381 1.88 -25.04 15.55
C ILE A 381 1.36 -23.66 15.12
N ILE A 382 0.19 -23.30 15.66
CA ILE A 382 -0.40 -21.97 15.47
C ILE A 382 0.13 -21.04 16.56
N ILE A 383 0.72 -19.92 16.13
CA ILE A 383 1.18 -18.88 17.03
C ILE A 383 -0.01 -17.99 17.40
N ALA A 384 -0.44 -18.07 18.67
CA ALA A 384 -1.60 -17.34 19.19
C ALA A 384 -1.43 -17.02 20.68
N GLY A 385 -2.30 -16.17 21.22
CA GLY A 385 -2.30 -15.79 22.64
C GLY A 385 -1.55 -14.48 22.92
N THR A 386 -1.18 -14.31 24.19
CA THR A 386 -0.44 -13.13 24.68
C THR A 386 0.98 -13.06 24.08
N PRO A 387 1.65 -11.91 24.08
CA PRO A 387 3.03 -11.78 23.59
C PRO A 387 3.97 -12.84 24.18
N PHE A 388 3.88 -13.10 25.48
CA PHE A 388 4.70 -14.11 26.15
C PHE A 388 4.38 -15.52 25.65
N GLN A 389 3.10 -15.88 25.54
CA GLN A 389 2.70 -17.18 25.00
C GLN A 389 3.20 -17.37 23.57
N ARG A 390 3.11 -16.32 22.72
CA ARG A 390 3.62 -16.41 21.34
C ARG A 390 5.13 -16.59 21.30
N GLN A 391 5.87 -15.90 22.18
CA GLN A 391 7.33 -16.09 22.31
C GLN A 391 7.69 -17.54 22.64
N VAL A 392 7.00 -18.14 23.60
CA VAL A 392 7.17 -19.57 23.96
C VAL A 392 6.86 -20.48 22.76
N LEU A 393 5.78 -20.18 22.03
CA LEU A 393 5.38 -20.97 20.87
C LEU A 393 6.40 -20.86 19.71
N TYR A 394 6.97 -19.67 19.47
CA TYR A 394 8.05 -19.51 18.49
C TYR A 394 9.30 -20.32 18.87
N ALA A 395 9.61 -20.44 20.16
CA ALA A 395 10.78 -21.15 20.66
C ALA A 395 10.64 -22.70 20.62
N LYS A 396 9.42 -23.25 20.47
CA LYS A 396 9.20 -24.70 20.42
C LYS A 396 9.93 -25.33 19.22
N LYS A 397 10.84 -26.29 19.51
CA LYS A 397 11.63 -26.99 18.49
C LYS A 397 10.88 -28.17 17.84
N GLU A 398 9.84 -28.69 18.48
CA GLU A 398 9.14 -29.91 18.07
C GLU A 398 8.27 -29.75 16.81
N SER A 399 8.01 -28.50 16.37
CA SER A 399 7.18 -28.21 15.23
C SER A 399 7.99 -27.58 14.10
N TYR A 400 8.00 -28.24 12.95
CA TYR A 400 8.66 -27.79 11.75
C TYR A 400 7.97 -26.53 11.19
N PHE A 401 6.63 -26.51 11.11
CA PHE A 401 5.86 -25.37 10.66
C PHE A 401 5.35 -24.53 11.83
N LYS A 402 5.64 -23.23 11.79
CA LYS A 402 5.09 -22.22 12.69
C LYS A 402 4.18 -21.28 11.89
N ILE A 403 2.90 -21.20 12.28
CA ILE A 403 1.88 -20.47 11.51
C ILE A 403 1.47 -19.23 12.29
N THR A 404 1.70 -18.06 11.70
CA THR A 404 1.32 -16.76 12.29
C THR A 404 0.51 -15.92 11.29
N ASN A 405 0.08 -14.73 11.69
CA ASN A 405 -0.63 -13.80 10.81
C ASN A 405 0.07 -12.44 10.72
N TYR A 406 -0.24 -11.69 9.69
CA TYR A 406 0.42 -10.42 9.37
C TYR A 406 0.39 -9.41 10.53
N GLU A 407 -0.74 -9.31 11.26
CA GLU A 407 -0.91 -8.39 12.38
C GLU A 407 -0.06 -8.80 13.60
N ALA A 408 0.14 -10.10 13.81
CA ALA A 408 1.03 -10.60 14.87
C ALA A 408 2.50 -10.32 14.53
N VAL A 409 2.90 -10.48 13.26
CA VAL A 409 4.27 -10.18 12.81
C VAL A 409 4.69 -8.77 13.16
N LEU A 410 3.80 -7.78 13.01
CA LEU A 410 4.09 -6.39 13.34
C LEU A 410 4.55 -6.20 14.80
N ARG A 411 4.00 -7.02 15.72
CA ARG A 411 4.33 -6.98 17.16
C ARG A 411 5.50 -7.90 17.52
N ASP A 412 5.67 -8.99 16.78
CA ASP A 412 6.58 -10.09 17.12
C ASP A 412 7.89 -10.06 16.29
N VAL A 413 8.14 -9.02 15.48
CA VAL A 413 9.27 -8.96 14.53
C VAL A 413 10.62 -9.24 15.20
N THR A 414 10.84 -8.75 16.42
CA THR A 414 12.08 -8.98 17.17
C THR A 414 12.23 -10.47 17.54
N VAL A 415 11.17 -11.09 18.05
CA VAL A 415 11.15 -12.51 18.41
C VAL A 415 11.40 -13.39 17.19
N ILE A 416 10.72 -13.06 16.07
CA ILE A 416 10.87 -13.76 14.80
C ILE A 416 12.29 -13.61 14.24
N SER A 417 12.90 -12.42 14.39
CA SER A 417 14.28 -12.18 13.96
C SER A 417 15.28 -13.06 14.74
N HIS A 418 15.04 -13.34 16.03
CA HIS A 418 15.85 -14.27 16.81
C HIS A 418 15.58 -15.75 16.44
N LEU A 419 14.38 -16.07 15.96
CA LEU A 419 14.04 -17.41 15.48
C LEU A 419 14.91 -17.80 14.28
N LYS A 420 15.24 -16.83 13.40
CA LYS A 420 15.96 -17.02 12.13
C LYS A 420 15.36 -18.19 11.32
N PRO A 421 14.14 -18.04 10.79
CA PRO A 421 13.52 -19.10 10.03
C PRO A 421 14.32 -19.40 8.75
N ASP A 422 14.45 -20.68 8.40
CA ASP A 422 15.13 -21.13 7.18
C ASP A 422 14.32 -20.78 5.93
N LEU A 423 12.99 -20.93 6.04
CA LEU A 423 12.04 -20.58 4.98
C LEU A 423 10.89 -19.75 5.55
N ILE A 424 10.58 -18.64 4.90
CA ILE A 424 9.35 -17.87 5.15
C ILE A 424 8.41 -18.06 3.97
N ILE A 425 7.17 -18.46 4.27
CA ILE A 425 6.08 -18.58 3.32
C ILE A 425 5.12 -17.43 3.59
N LEU A 426 4.89 -16.56 2.60
CA LEU A 426 3.81 -15.58 2.63
C LEU A 426 2.64 -16.10 1.81
N ASP A 427 1.51 -16.28 2.45
CA ASP A 427 0.25 -16.61 1.79
C ASP A 427 -0.66 -15.37 1.74
N GLU A 428 -1.38 -15.19 0.64
CA GLU A 428 -2.17 -13.98 0.34
C GLU A 428 -1.31 -12.69 0.45
N ALA A 429 -0.17 -12.70 -0.27
CA ALA A 429 0.87 -11.68 -0.15
C ALA A 429 0.44 -10.27 -0.60
N GLN A 430 -0.77 -10.11 -1.18
CA GLN A 430 -1.34 -8.78 -1.41
C GLN A 430 -1.48 -7.93 -0.12
N ARG A 431 -1.36 -8.55 1.07
CA ARG A 431 -1.30 -7.82 2.36
C ARG A 431 -0.06 -6.94 2.51
N ILE A 432 1.00 -7.20 1.76
CA ILE A 432 2.23 -6.39 1.74
C ILE A 432 2.41 -5.59 0.44
N LYS A 433 1.37 -5.48 -0.40
CA LYS A 433 1.42 -4.77 -1.68
C LYS A 433 1.80 -3.29 -1.53
N ASN A 434 1.37 -2.65 -0.47
CA ASN A 434 1.73 -1.27 -0.20
C ASN A 434 3.00 -1.21 0.66
N PHE A 435 4.12 -0.80 0.05
CA PHE A 435 5.44 -0.71 0.69
C PHE A 435 5.52 0.33 1.81
N SER A 436 4.58 1.28 1.91
CA SER A 436 4.56 2.31 2.94
C SER A 436 3.92 1.88 4.26
N THR A 437 3.26 0.70 4.29
CA THR A 437 2.59 0.22 5.50
C THR A 437 3.56 -0.35 6.52
N LYS A 438 3.25 -0.18 7.81
CA LYS A 438 4.03 -0.75 8.92
C LYS A 438 4.12 -2.28 8.82
N THR A 439 3.06 -2.94 8.34
CA THR A 439 3.03 -4.40 8.16
C THR A 439 4.01 -4.86 7.09
N ALA A 440 4.03 -4.19 5.93
CA ALA A 440 4.97 -4.51 4.85
C ALA A 440 6.43 -4.29 5.30
N ASP A 441 6.71 -3.18 6.00
CA ASP A 441 8.04 -2.91 6.56
C ASP A 441 8.46 -3.96 7.59
N ALA A 442 7.57 -4.36 8.51
CA ALA A 442 7.86 -5.39 9.50
C ALA A 442 8.17 -6.76 8.87
N VAL A 443 7.34 -7.19 7.90
CA VAL A 443 7.53 -8.47 7.20
C VAL A 443 8.84 -8.47 6.41
N LYS A 444 9.17 -7.37 5.71
CA LYS A 444 10.41 -7.25 4.93
C LYS A 444 11.67 -7.24 5.78
N ARG A 445 11.59 -6.84 7.05
CA ARG A 445 12.73 -6.81 7.98
C ARG A 445 13.08 -8.17 8.58
N ILE A 446 12.23 -9.18 8.45
CA ILE A 446 12.53 -10.51 9.02
C ILE A 446 13.74 -11.12 8.29
N PRO A 447 14.84 -11.47 9.01
CA PRO A 447 15.94 -12.20 8.43
C PRO A 447 15.47 -13.58 7.93
N ARG A 448 15.88 -13.96 6.74
CA ARG A 448 15.46 -15.22 6.10
C ARG A 448 16.52 -15.73 5.15
N ASN A 449 16.66 -17.02 5.08
CA ASN A 449 17.53 -17.66 4.11
C ASN A 449 16.77 -17.88 2.80
N HIS A 450 15.53 -18.37 2.89
CA HIS A 450 14.65 -18.61 1.75
C HIS A 450 13.29 -17.96 1.93
N ALA A 451 12.69 -17.58 0.82
CA ALA A 451 11.36 -16.96 0.77
C ALA A 451 10.48 -17.60 -0.31
N LEU A 452 9.25 -17.90 0.05
CA LEU A 452 8.22 -18.35 -0.88
C LEU A 452 7.00 -17.47 -0.75
N VAL A 453 6.50 -16.95 -1.85
CA VAL A 453 5.27 -16.18 -1.89
C VAL A 453 4.20 -16.95 -2.64
N LEU A 454 3.02 -17.03 -2.04
CA LEU A 454 1.82 -17.61 -2.63
C LEU A 454 0.80 -16.51 -2.83
N THR A 455 0.36 -16.31 -4.05
CA THR A 455 -0.73 -15.38 -4.36
C THR A 455 -1.39 -15.76 -5.67
N GLY A 456 -2.72 -15.73 -5.72
CA GLY A 456 -3.46 -15.88 -6.97
C GLY A 456 -3.56 -14.57 -7.75
N THR A 457 -3.26 -13.45 -7.11
CA THR A 457 -3.44 -12.10 -7.66
C THR A 457 -2.29 -11.18 -7.25
N PRO A 458 -1.08 -11.37 -7.82
CA PRO A 458 0.08 -10.57 -7.46
C PRO A 458 -0.05 -9.08 -7.84
N LEU A 459 -0.96 -8.76 -8.76
CA LEU A 459 -1.28 -7.41 -9.20
C LEU A 459 -2.79 -7.20 -9.16
N GLU A 460 -3.27 -6.36 -8.24
CA GLU A 460 -4.69 -6.01 -8.18
C GLU A 460 -5.01 -4.67 -8.86
N ASN A 461 -4.19 -3.65 -8.62
CA ASN A 461 -4.51 -2.30 -9.06
C ASN A 461 -3.34 -1.52 -9.67
N LYS A 462 -2.10 -1.76 -9.21
CA LYS A 462 -0.94 -0.92 -9.54
C LYS A 462 0.34 -1.74 -9.69
N LEU A 463 1.22 -1.30 -10.58
CA LEU A 463 2.51 -1.96 -10.78
C LEU A 463 3.43 -1.87 -9.55
N GLU A 464 3.24 -0.85 -8.69
CA GLU A 464 3.93 -0.73 -7.41
C GLU A 464 3.62 -1.89 -6.45
N ASP A 465 2.45 -2.53 -6.60
CA ASP A 465 2.07 -3.70 -5.80
C ASP A 465 3.03 -4.87 -6.08
N VAL A 466 3.37 -5.10 -7.36
CA VAL A 466 4.36 -6.10 -7.79
C VAL A 466 5.73 -5.78 -7.21
N TYR A 467 6.17 -4.52 -7.33
CA TYR A 467 7.45 -4.08 -6.79
C TYR A 467 7.57 -4.39 -5.29
N SER A 468 6.52 -4.11 -4.52
CA SER A 468 6.52 -4.36 -3.08
C SER A 468 6.63 -5.84 -2.72
N ILE A 469 5.93 -6.72 -3.46
CA ILE A 469 5.97 -8.17 -3.24
C ILE A 469 7.34 -8.74 -3.64
N VAL A 470 7.85 -8.34 -4.81
CA VAL A 470 9.17 -8.80 -5.29
C VAL A 470 10.29 -8.33 -4.36
N GLN A 471 10.19 -7.12 -3.81
CA GLN A 471 11.15 -6.62 -2.82
C GLN A 471 11.22 -7.48 -1.55
N PHE A 472 10.13 -8.16 -1.17
CA PHE A 472 10.19 -9.16 -0.11
C PHE A 472 10.98 -10.40 -0.55
N LEU A 473 10.82 -10.88 -1.77
CA LEU A 473 11.53 -12.06 -2.29
C LEU A 473 13.03 -11.79 -2.45
N ASP A 474 13.34 -10.74 -3.21
CA ASP A 474 14.70 -10.24 -3.41
C ASP A 474 14.71 -8.71 -3.46
N PRO A 475 15.28 -8.03 -2.46
CA PRO A 475 15.36 -6.57 -2.42
C PRO A 475 16.13 -5.95 -3.59
N HIS A 476 16.94 -6.72 -4.30
CA HIS A 476 17.81 -6.24 -5.37
C HIS A 476 17.28 -6.51 -6.78
N PHE A 477 16.27 -7.35 -6.92
CA PHE A 477 15.77 -7.83 -8.22
C PHE A 477 15.19 -6.71 -9.09
N LEU A 478 14.24 -5.93 -8.57
CA LEU A 478 13.63 -4.78 -9.25
C LEU A 478 14.16 -3.43 -8.77
N SER A 479 15.20 -3.44 -7.95
CA SER A 479 15.72 -2.24 -7.30
C SER A 479 16.65 -1.44 -8.24
N PRO A 480 16.78 -0.13 -8.00
CA PRO A 480 16.06 0.71 -7.05
C PRO A 480 14.70 1.18 -7.56
N LEU A 481 13.82 1.62 -6.65
CA LEU A 481 12.46 2.07 -7.01
C LEU A 481 12.45 3.21 -8.05
N TRP A 482 13.37 4.18 -7.95
CA TRP A 482 13.44 5.27 -8.92
C TRP A 482 13.76 4.77 -10.34
N ARG A 483 14.62 3.76 -10.46
CA ARG A 483 14.96 3.15 -11.75
C ARG A 483 13.81 2.31 -12.28
N PHE A 484 13.18 1.52 -11.43
CA PHE A 484 11.95 0.79 -11.77
C PHE A 484 10.87 1.75 -12.27
N ALA A 485 10.69 2.90 -11.59
CA ALA A 485 9.78 3.93 -12.03
C ALA A 485 10.20 4.55 -13.37
N ALA A 486 11.50 4.81 -13.57
CA ALA A 486 12.03 5.34 -14.83
C ALA A 486 11.87 4.36 -15.99
N ASP A 487 11.98 3.06 -15.73
CA ASP A 487 11.86 2.02 -16.75
C ASP A 487 10.39 1.72 -17.10
N HIS A 488 9.49 1.74 -16.10
CA HIS A 488 8.14 1.20 -16.26
C HIS A 488 6.99 2.18 -16.06
N PHE A 489 7.21 3.37 -15.47
CA PHE A 489 6.16 4.35 -15.22
C PHE A 489 6.27 5.52 -16.18
N MET A 490 5.14 5.97 -16.67
CA MET A 490 4.99 7.24 -17.36
C MET A 490 4.58 8.30 -16.31
N LEU A 491 5.59 8.89 -15.64
CA LEU A 491 5.35 9.87 -14.58
C LEU A 491 5.10 11.26 -15.19
N SER A 492 4.02 11.90 -14.78
CA SER A 492 3.67 13.23 -15.25
C SER A 492 4.75 14.27 -14.89
N ARG A 493 5.20 15.05 -15.88
CA ARG A 493 6.10 16.20 -15.70
C ARG A 493 5.40 17.32 -14.93
N HIS A 494 4.10 17.45 -15.14
CA HIS A 494 3.29 18.57 -14.62
C HIS A 494 2.71 18.28 -13.22
N LYS A 495 2.56 16.99 -12.85
CA LYS A 495 1.96 16.59 -11.57
C LYS A 495 2.85 15.58 -10.85
N LYS A 496 3.48 16.03 -9.77
CA LYS A 496 4.42 15.20 -9.01
C LYS A 496 3.77 13.91 -8.51
N GLY A 497 4.40 12.78 -8.87
CA GLY A 497 3.97 11.46 -8.44
C GLY A 497 2.71 10.92 -9.15
N LYS A 498 2.14 11.66 -10.14
CA LYS A 498 1.03 11.17 -10.94
C LYS A 498 1.57 10.23 -12.03
N ILE A 499 1.06 9.01 -12.05
CA ILE A 499 1.34 8.04 -13.09
C ILE A 499 0.30 8.22 -14.20
N LEU A 500 0.75 8.46 -15.42
CA LEU A 500 -0.06 8.59 -16.63
C LEU A 500 -0.29 7.24 -17.31
N GLY A 501 0.61 6.28 -17.10
CA GLY A 501 0.53 4.96 -17.66
C GLY A 501 1.74 4.11 -17.27
N TYR A 502 1.79 2.89 -17.81
CA TYR A 502 2.89 1.96 -17.65
C TYR A 502 3.45 1.57 -19.02
N ARG A 503 4.75 1.28 -19.08
CA ARG A 503 5.48 0.92 -20.30
C ARG A 503 6.47 -0.20 -20.06
N ASN A 504 7.00 -0.81 -21.13
CA ASN A 504 7.99 -1.90 -21.09
C ASN A 504 7.51 -3.10 -20.25
N LEU A 505 6.24 -3.44 -20.34
CA LEU A 505 5.65 -4.53 -19.55
C LEU A 505 6.20 -5.89 -19.99
N ASP A 506 6.49 -6.08 -21.28
CA ASP A 506 7.13 -7.28 -21.82
C ASP A 506 8.50 -7.52 -21.19
N ARG A 507 9.31 -6.47 -21.07
CA ARG A 507 10.62 -6.57 -20.43
C ARG A 507 10.48 -6.95 -18.95
N LEU A 508 9.51 -6.40 -18.25
CA LEU A 508 9.22 -6.76 -16.87
C LEU A 508 8.75 -8.21 -16.76
N HIS A 509 7.88 -8.64 -17.68
CA HIS A 509 7.41 -10.02 -17.76
C HIS A 509 8.58 -11.01 -17.92
N GLU A 510 9.48 -10.78 -18.90
CA GLU A 510 10.66 -11.63 -19.12
C GLU A 510 11.57 -11.66 -17.88
N GLN A 511 11.78 -10.52 -17.23
CA GLN A 511 12.57 -10.45 -16.00
C GLN A 511 11.92 -11.26 -14.87
N LEU A 512 10.60 -11.18 -14.70
CA LEU A 512 9.86 -11.88 -13.66
C LEU A 512 9.82 -13.39 -13.84
N LYS A 513 9.97 -13.94 -15.06
CA LYS A 513 9.96 -15.38 -15.35
C LYS A 513 10.96 -16.18 -14.51
N SER A 514 12.09 -15.59 -14.16
CA SER A 514 13.09 -16.26 -13.31
C SER A 514 12.65 -16.41 -11.86
N LEU A 515 11.74 -15.56 -11.37
CA LEU A 515 11.30 -15.47 -9.98
C LEU A 515 9.86 -15.95 -9.78
N VAL A 516 9.02 -15.85 -10.81
CA VAL A 516 7.58 -16.09 -10.76
C VAL A 516 7.21 -17.24 -11.65
N ILE A 517 6.46 -18.20 -11.12
CA ILE A 517 5.74 -19.19 -11.91
C ILE A 517 4.25 -18.94 -11.76
N ARG A 518 3.53 -18.91 -12.89
CA ARG A 518 2.10 -18.72 -12.93
C ARG A 518 1.48 -19.64 -13.97
N ARG A 519 0.40 -20.28 -13.58
CA ARG A 519 -0.39 -21.15 -14.48
C ARG A 519 -1.86 -20.84 -14.29
N ARG A 520 -2.57 -20.89 -15.40
CA ARG A 520 -4.04 -20.80 -15.41
C ARG A 520 -4.61 -22.20 -15.30
N LYS A 521 -5.84 -22.30 -14.82
CA LYS A 521 -6.59 -23.56 -14.75
C LYS A 521 -6.71 -24.22 -16.11
N GLU A 522 -7.05 -23.42 -17.13
CA GLU A 522 -7.23 -23.85 -18.52
C GLU A 522 -5.98 -24.50 -19.12
N GLN A 523 -4.80 -24.10 -18.69
CA GLN A 523 -3.50 -24.57 -19.21
C GLN A 523 -3.04 -25.91 -18.60
N VAL A 524 -3.52 -26.26 -17.41
CA VAL A 524 -2.89 -27.31 -16.59
C VAL A 524 -3.84 -28.44 -16.23
N LEU A 525 -5.11 -28.28 -16.40
CA LEU A 525 -6.11 -29.26 -16.01
C LEU A 525 -7.19 -29.41 -17.09
N SER A 526 -7.03 -30.43 -17.93
CA SER A 526 -8.13 -30.92 -18.78
C SER A 526 -9.31 -31.46 -17.95
N ASP A 527 -9.10 -31.73 -16.67
CA ASP A 527 -10.04 -32.40 -15.76
C ASP A 527 -10.70 -31.48 -14.74
N LEU A 528 -10.40 -30.16 -14.78
CA LEU A 528 -11.22 -29.21 -14.00
C LEU A 528 -12.57 -29.04 -14.67
N PRO A 529 -13.63 -28.85 -13.85
CA PRO A 529 -14.93 -28.53 -14.40
C PRO A 529 -14.88 -27.24 -15.19
N ASP A 530 -15.59 -27.24 -16.31
CA ASP A 530 -15.83 -26.03 -17.09
C ASP A 530 -16.53 -24.98 -16.23
N GLU A 531 -16.21 -23.71 -16.41
CA GLU A 531 -16.93 -22.61 -15.78
C GLU A 531 -18.00 -22.08 -16.75
N MET A 532 -19.26 -22.27 -16.40
CA MET A 532 -20.38 -21.68 -17.13
C MET A 532 -20.79 -20.39 -16.41
N VAL A 533 -20.40 -19.26 -16.97
CA VAL A 533 -20.72 -17.94 -16.41
C VAL A 533 -21.99 -17.39 -17.04
N ASN A 534 -23.01 -17.22 -16.24
CA ASN A 534 -24.31 -16.70 -16.62
C ASN A 534 -24.53 -15.32 -15.97
N ASN A 535 -24.64 -14.29 -16.79
CA ASN A 535 -24.95 -12.94 -16.33
C ASN A 535 -26.45 -12.68 -16.48
N TYR A 536 -27.16 -12.59 -15.39
CA TYR A 536 -28.57 -12.26 -15.33
C TYR A 536 -28.75 -10.75 -15.20
N TYR A 537 -29.24 -10.15 -16.28
CA TYR A 537 -29.51 -8.70 -16.31
C TYR A 537 -30.94 -8.42 -15.89
N ILE A 538 -31.09 -7.80 -14.73
CA ILE A 538 -32.36 -7.63 -14.02
C ILE A 538 -32.77 -6.17 -14.07
N ASP A 539 -34.00 -5.91 -14.48
CA ASP A 539 -34.57 -4.54 -14.49
C ASP A 539 -34.87 -4.09 -13.06
N LEU A 540 -34.45 -2.86 -12.75
CA LEU A 540 -34.77 -2.24 -11.46
C LEU A 540 -36.28 -1.92 -11.40
N HIS A 541 -36.89 -2.08 -10.23
CA HIS A 541 -38.22 -1.60 -9.95
C HIS A 541 -38.27 -0.07 -10.01
N ASP A 542 -39.40 0.53 -10.43
CA ASP A 542 -39.55 1.98 -10.60
C ASP A 542 -39.12 2.81 -9.39
N GLU A 543 -39.39 2.32 -8.18
CA GLU A 543 -38.95 2.97 -6.95
C GLU A 543 -37.43 2.89 -6.75
N GLN A 544 -36.81 1.73 -7.05
CA GLN A 544 -35.38 1.61 -7.02
C GLN A 544 -34.73 2.52 -8.06
N LEU A 545 -35.30 2.59 -9.25
CA LEU A 545 -34.81 3.44 -10.33
C LEU A 545 -34.89 4.93 -9.93
N LYS A 546 -35.98 5.37 -9.31
CA LYS A 546 -36.12 6.74 -8.79
C LYS A 546 -35.05 7.07 -7.75
N ILE A 547 -34.82 6.18 -6.78
CA ILE A 547 -33.80 6.38 -5.73
C ILE A 547 -32.40 6.37 -6.35
N HIS A 548 -32.10 5.41 -7.23
CA HIS A 548 -30.80 5.30 -7.91
C HIS A 548 -30.51 6.56 -8.74
N ASN A 549 -31.47 7.04 -9.53
CA ASN A 549 -31.33 8.25 -10.32
C ASN A 549 -31.22 9.52 -9.45
N GLY A 550 -31.89 9.58 -8.31
CA GLY A 550 -31.72 10.65 -7.33
C GLY A 550 -30.28 10.72 -6.78
N TYR A 551 -29.67 9.58 -6.49
CA TYR A 551 -28.24 9.53 -6.12
C TYR A 551 -27.33 9.87 -7.30
N LEU A 552 -27.64 9.43 -8.52
CA LEU A 552 -26.92 9.77 -9.72
C LEU A 552 -26.97 11.29 -9.99
N GLN A 553 -28.14 11.92 -9.89
CA GLN A 553 -28.29 13.37 -9.99
C GLN A 553 -27.47 14.12 -8.93
N SER A 554 -27.37 13.58 -7.71
CA SER A 554 -26.54 14.14 -6.65
C SER A 554 -25.05 13.95 -6.90
N LEU A 555 -24.67 12.89 -7.60
CA LEU A 555 -23.30 12.54 -7.93
C LEU A 555 -22.72 13.43 -9.04
N LEU A 556 -23.53 13.75 -10.07
CA LEU A 556 -23.07 14.49 -11.25
C LEU A 556 -22.50 15.87 -10.94
N PRO A 557 -23.14 16.74 -10.13
CA PRO A 557 -22.56 18.02 -9.78
C PRO A 557 -21.21 17.89 -9.08
N LEU A 558 -21.03 16.83 -8.28
CA LEU A 558 -19.76 16.57 -7.60
C LEU A 558 -18.67 16.13 -8.58
N ILE A 559 -19.02 15.24 -9.52
CA ILE A 559 -18.07 14.74 -10.54
C ILE A 559 -17.68 15.87 -11.52
N ASN A 560 -18.61 16.77 -11.83
CA ASN A 560 -18.39 17.90 -12.73
C ASN A 560 -17.63 19.06 -12.06
N LYS A 561 -17.42 19.03 -10.75
CA LYS A 561 -16.58 20.02 -10.08
C LYS A 561 -15.16 19.98 -10.64
N LYS A 562 -14.64 21.14 -11.01
CA LYS A 562 -13.24 21.32 -11.43
C LYS A 562 -12.27 20.84 -10.34
N TYR A 563 -12.69 20.97 -9.06
CA TYR A 563 -11.91 20.63 -7.87
C TYR A 563 -12.76 19.85 -6.86
N LEU A 564 -12.25 18.71 -6.39
CA LEU A 564 -12.92 17.87 -5.40
C LEU A 564 -12.27 18.04 -4.02
N THR A 565 -13.06 18.43 -3.03
CA THR A 565 -12.63 18.44 -1.63
C THR A 565 -12.58 17.01 -1.06
N PRO A 566 -11.88 16.73 0.05
CA PRO A 566 -11.97 15.42 0.72
C PRO A 566 -13.40 15.07 1.11
N MET A 567 -14.22 16.08 1.46
CA MET A 567 -15.65 15.86 1.71
C MET A 567 -16.41 15.48 0.43
N ASP A 568 -16.09 16.10 -0.71
CA ASP A 568 -16.68 15.70 -1.99
C ASP A 568 -16.30 14.27 -2.36
N LEU A 569 -15.04 13.89 -2.17
CA LEU A 569 -14.58 12.52 -2.42
C LEU A 569 -15.31 11.51 -1.52
N ARG A 570 -15.45 11.81 -0.22
CA ARG A 570 -16.23 10.97 0.70
C ARG A 570 -17.68 10.87 0.26
N ARG A 571 -18.29 11.99 -0.15
CA ARG A 571 -19.67 12.02 -0.63
C ARG A 571 -19.86 11.25 -1.92
N ILE A 572 -18.89 11.31 -2.86
CA ILE A 572 -18.88 10.50 -4.08
C ILE A 572 -18.84 9.01 -3.71
N GLN A 573 -17.95 8.60 -2.80
CA GLN A 573 -17.87 7.21 -2.34
C GLN A 573 -19.19 6.75 -1.70
N GLU A 574 -19.78 7.57 -0.85
CA GLU A 574 -21.05 7.28 -0.21
C GLU A 574 -22.20 7.13 -1.24
N LEU A 575 -22.30 8.06 -2.21
CA LEU A 575 -23.34 7.99 -3.26
C LEU A 575 -23.17 6.72 -4.11
N LEU A 576 -21.95 6.38 -4.53
CA LEU A 576 -21.67 5.16 -5.28
C LEU A 576 -22.03 3.90 -4.47
N LEU A 577 -21.72 3.90 -3.16
CA LEU A 577 -22.10 2.81 -2.27
C LEU A 577 -23.64 2.68 -2.16
N ARG A 578 -24.34 3.80 -1.94
CA ARG A 578 -25.81 3.83 -1.85
C ARG A 578 -26.48 3.40 -3.17
N MET A 579 -25.94 3.80 -4.32
CA MET A 579 -26.43 3.32 -5.62
C MET A 579 -26.34 1.80 -5.75
N ARG A 580 -25.23 1.18 -5.33
CA ARG A 580 -25.09 -0.28 -5.29
C ARG A 580 -26.06 -0.94 -4.30
N MET A 581 -26.27 -0.34 -3.14
CA MET A 581 -27.22 -0.85 -2.14
C MET A 581 -28.64 -0.86 -2.70
N VAL A 582 -29.05 0.20 -3.39
CA VAL A 582 -30.38 0.28 -4.03
C VAL A 582 -30.53 -0.80 -5.12
N CYS A 583 -29.51 -1.09 -5.89
CA CYS A 583 -29.52 -2.17 -6.88
C CYS A 583 -29.87 -3.54 -6.25
N ASN A 584 -29.50 -3.76 -5.01
CA ASN A 584 -29.80 -5.00 -4.30
C ASN A 584 -31.21 -4.99 -3.68
N SER A 585 -31.51 -3.98 -2.85
CA SER A 585 -32.83 -3.83 -2.22
C SER A 585 -33.00 -2.43 -1.65
N THR A 586 -34.23 -1.89 -1.70
CA THR A 586 -34.59 -0.64 -1.03
C THR A 586 -34.40 -0.73 0.49
N TYR A 587 -34.56 -1.93 1.08
CA TYR A 587 -34.38 -2.16 2.51
C TYR A 587 -32.97 -1.83 3.02
N LEU A 588 -31.96 -1.89 2.17
CA LEU A 588 -30.59 -1.50 2.53
C LEU A 588 -30.46 0.02 2.76
N ILE A 589 -31.41 0.80 2.23
CA ILE A 589 -31.42 2.27 2.33
C ILE A 589 -32.32 2.76 3.47
N ASP A 590 -33.60 2.33 3.47
CA ASP A 590 -34.62 2.91 4.34
C ASP A 590 -35.04 2.01 5.52
N ARG A 591 -34.61 0.73 5.53
CA ARG A 591 -34.99 -0.26 6.53
C ARG A 591 -36.51 -0.52 6.65
N LYS A 592 -37.26 -0.08 5.65
CA LYS A 592 -38.74 -0.15 5.67
C LYS A 592 -39.30 -0.89 4.47
N THR A 593 -38.88 -0.54 3.28
CA THR A 593 -39.42 -1.13 2.04
C THR A 593 -38.60 -2.35 1.63
N HIS A 594 -39.26 -3.37 1.07
CA HIS A 594 -38.62 -4.66 0.75
C HIS A 594 -38.60 -4.96 -0.76
N ILE A 595 -38.34 -3.95 -1.59
CA ILE A 595 -38.33 -4.12 -3.04
C ILE A 595 -36.96 -4.63 -3.46
N SER A 596 -36.90 -5.82 -4.06
CA SER A 596 -35.68 -6.43 -4.57
C SER A 596 -36.00 -7.39 -5.74
N PRO A 597 -35.99 -6.92 -6.98
CA PRO A 597 -36.14 -7.79 -8.16
C PRO A 597 -35.04 -8.88 -8.20
N LYS A 598 -33.83 -8.58 -7.74
CA LYS A 598 -32.76 -9.58 -7.63
C LYS A 598 -33.10 -10.74 -6.68
N LEU A 599 -33.80 -10.46 -5.59
CA LEU A 599 -34.21 -11.51 -4.67
C LEU A 599 -35.27 -12.43 -5.31
N LYS A 600 -36.19 -11.85 -6.10
CA LYS A 600 -37.14 -12.62 -6.90
C LYS A 600 -36.49 -13.46 -7.99
N GLU A 601 -35.46 -12.93 -8.65
CA GLU A 601 -34.69 -13.69 -9.63
C GLU A 601 -33.90 -14.81 -8.96
N LEU A 602 -33.30 -14.54 -7.77
CA LEU A 602 -32.63 -15.56 -6.97
C LEU A 602 -33.55 -16.70 -6.60
N GLU A 603 -34.84 -16.44 -6.32
CA GLU A 603 -35.86 -17.45 -6.06
C GLU A 603 -35.95 -18.46 -7.21
N GLY A 604 -36.04 -17.98 -8.45
CA GLY A 604 -36.04 -18.82 -9.66
C GLY A 604 -34.75 -19.62 -9.81
N VAL A 605 -33.61 -19.01 -9.61
CA VAL A 605 -32.28 -19.68 -9.67
C VAL A 605 -32.14 -20.76 -8.58
N VAL A 606 -32.62 -20.49 -7.37
CA VAL A 606 -32.60 -21.46 -6.26
C VAL A 606 -33.57 -22.60 -6.52
N ASP A 607 -34.78 -22.31 -7.02
CA ASP A 607 -35.72 -23.36 -7.37
C ASP A 607 -35.16 -24.32 -8.43
N GLU A 608 -34.61 -23.79 -9.52
CA GLU A 608 -34.04 -24.59 -10.61
C GLU A 608 -32.82 -25.42 -10.16
N LEU A 609 -31.84 -24.78 -9.53
CA LEU A 609 -30.54 -25.41 -9.25
C LEU A 609 -30.54 -26.18 -7.92
N VAL A 610 -31.29 -25.74 -6.92
CA VAL A 610 -31.28 -26.39 -5.60
C VAL A 610 -32.48 -27.33 -5.42
N VAL A 611 -33.71 -26.88 -5.70
CA VAL A 611 -34.89 -27.67 -5.45
C VAL A 611 -35.03 -28.75 -6.52
N GLN A 612 -35.05 -28.38 -7.80
CA GLN A 612 -35.29 -29.31 -8.92
C GLN A 612 -34.04 -30.17 -9.19
N SER A 613 -32.85 -29.56 -9.26
CA SER A 613 -31.61 -30.25 -9.59
C SER A 613 -30.86 -30.82 -8.38
N GLN A 614 -31.34 -30.61 -7.16
CA GLN A 614 -30.75 -31.11 -5.90
C GLN A 614 -29.27 -30.74 -5.68
N ARG A 615 -28.79 -29.67 -6.29
CA ARG A 615 -27.41 -29.22 -6.24
C ARG A 615 -27.16 -28.39 -4.97
N LYS A 616 -25.90 -28.29 -4.56
CA LYS A 616 -25.45 -27.39 -3.51
C LYS A 616 -24.95 -26.09 -4.10
N MET A 617 -25.29 -24.97 -3.45
CA MET A 617 -25.05 -23.63 -3.93
C MET A 617 -24.33 -22.78 -2.89
N VAL A 618 -23.41 -21.91 -3.34
CA VAL A 618 -22.81 -20.85 -2.52
C VAL A 618 -23.32 -19.49 -3.01
N ILE A 619 -23.87 -18.69 -2.09
CA ILE A 619 -24.36 -17.35 -2.39
C ILE A 619 -23.45 -16.34 -1.68
N PHE A 620 -22.89 -15.39 -2.45
CA PHE A 620 -22.09 -14.30 -1.92
C PHE A 620 -22.82 -12.97 -1.99
N SER A 621 -22.78 -12.23 -0.87
CA SER A 621 -23.18 -10.83 -0.82
C SER A 621 -22.24 -10.03 0.10
N GLU A 622 -21.93 -8.80 -0.26
CA GLU A 622 -21.02 -7.92 0.50
C GLU A 622 -21.69 -7.41 1.80
N TRP A 623 -23.03 -7.28 1.80
CA TRP A 623 -23.79 -6.71 2.91
C TRP A 623 -24.46 -7.75 3.81
N THR A 624 -24.17 -7.67 5.11
CA THR A 624 -24.81 -8.53 6.13
C THR A 624 -26.34 -8.34 6.20
N THR A 625 -26.83 -7.15 5.89
CA THR A 625 -28.27 -6.90 5.78
C THR A 625 -28.88 -7.64 4.59
N MET A 626 -28.14 -7.76 3.47
CA MET A 626 -28.62 -8.52 2.32
C MET A 626 -28.56 -10.02 2.60
N THR A 627 -27.50 -10.53 3.25
CA THR A 627 -27.48 -11.94 3.66
C THR A 627 -28.64 -12.26 4.61
N PHE A 628 -29.03 -11.34 5.49
CA PHE A 628 -30.21 -11.49 6.34
C PHE A 628 -31.51 -11.62 5.50
N LEU A 629 -31.72 -10.79 4.48
CA LEU A 629 -32.91 -10.89 3.60
C LEU A 629 -32.90 -12.19 2.81
N ILE A 630 -31.77 -12.61 2.29
CA ILE A 630 -31.62 -13.89 1.58
C ILE A 630 -31.87 -15.05 2.54
N ALA A 631 -31.34 -15.03 3.76
CA ALA A 631 -31.54 -16.06 4.78
C ALA A 631 -33.00 -16.21 5.15
N ARG A 632 -33.73 -15.07 5.33
CA ARG A 632 -35.17 -15.07 5.59
C ARG A 632 -35.93 -15.73 4.44
N HIS A 633 -35.61 -15.36 3.20
CA HIS A 633 -36.23 -15.90 2.00
C HIS A 633 -36.04 -17.44 1.88
N LEU A 634 -34.80 -17.91 2.09
CA LEU A 634 -34.48 -19.34 2.10
C LEU A 634 -35.22 -20.08 3.19
N SER A 635 -35.40 -19.48 4.38
CA SER A 635 -36.16 -20.06 5.47
C SER A 635 -37.66 -20.17 5.15
N GLU A 636 -38.21 -19.12 4.52
CA GLU A 636 -39.64 -19.11 4.08
C GLU A 636 -39.89 -20.18 3.00
N ALA A 637 -38.87 -20.43 2.13
CA ALA A 637 -38.91 -21.48 1.11
C ALA A 637 -38.60 -22.89 1.66
N GLY A 638 -38.30 -23.04 2.96
CA GLY A 638 -38.00 -24.33 3.59
C GLY A 638 -36.65 -24.93 3.17
N ILE A 639 -35.74 -24.10 2.67
CA ILE A 639 -34.40 -24.53 2.19
C ILE A 639 -33.41 -24.44 3.36
N SER A 640 -32.74 -25.56 3.65
CA SER A 640 -31.72 -25.64 4.69
C SER A 640 -30.42 -24.97 4.22
N PHE A 641 -29.89 -24.08 5.04
CA PHE A 641 -28.64 -23.32 4.73
C PHE A 641 -27.80 -23.09 5.97
N VAL A 642 -26.54 -22.75 5.75
CA VAL A 642 -25.63 -22.17 6.75
C VAL A 642 -25.22 -20.76 6.34
N GLU A 643 -25.12 -19.85 7.32
CA GLU A 643 -24.69 -18.48 7.09
C GLU A 643 -23.32 -18.22 7.75
N LEU A 644 -22.42 -17.61 7.01
CA LEU A 644 -21.10 -17.22 7.47
C LEU A 644 -20.83 -15.73 7.21
N SER A 645 -20.67 -14.97 8.27
CA SER A 645 -20.30 -13.56 8.20
C SER A 645 -19.02 -13.28 8.99
N GLY A 646 -18.46 -12.07 8.82
CA GLY A 646 -17.30 -11.63 9.59
C GLY A 646 -17.48 -11.65 11.11
N LYS A 647 -18.73 -11.59 11.59
CA LYS A 647 -19.08 -11.61 13.01
C LYS A 647 -18.90 -13.00 13.66
N ILE A 648 -18.84 -14.08 12.85
CA ILE A 648 -18.70 -15.44 13.37
C ILE A 648 -17.27 -15.74 13.79
N PRO A 649 -17.01 -16.12 15.04
CA PRO A 649 -15.69 -16.47 15.53
C PRO A 649 -15.04 -17.59 14.68
N VAL A 650 -13.72 -17.45 14.43
CA VAL A 650 -12.96 -18.38 13.57
C VAL A 650 -13.16 -19.86 13.99
N LYS A 651 -13.21 -20.12 15.30
CA LYS A 651 -13.42 -21.49 15.82
C LYS A 651 -14.75 -22.13 15.41
N LYS A 652 -15.81 -21.32 15.22
CA LYS A 652 -17.14 -21.82 14.82
C LYS A 652 -17.30 -21.96 13.31
N ARG A 653 -16.45 -21.30 12.52
CA ARG A 653 -16.55 -21.31 11.03
C ARG A 653 -16.41 -22.71 10.46
N GLN A 654 -15.54 -23.52 11.06
CA GLN A 654 -15.31 -24.87 10.56
C GLN A 654 -16.51 -25.78 10.74
N ALA A 655 -17.21 -25.68 11.85
CA ALA A 655 -18.41 -26.47 12.07
C ALA A 655 -19.48 -26.19 10.99
N LEU A 656 -19.60 -24.92 10.56
CA LEU A 656 -20.52 -24.54 9.47
C LEU A 656 -20.07 -25.12 8.11
N ILE A 657 -18.76 -25.16 7.85
CA ILE A 657 -18.22 -25.75 6.61
C ILE A 657 -18.43 -27.28 6.63
N ASP A 658 -18.20 -27.90 7.76
CA ASP A 658 -18.39 -29.35 7.95
C ASP A 658 -19.87 -29.72 7.81
N GLU A 659 -20.78 -28.94 8.38
CA GLU A 659 -22.22 -29.06 8.20
C GLU A 659 -22.63 -28.98 6.74
N PHE A 660 -22.19 -27.91 6.04
CA PHE A 660 -22.48 -27.76 4.61
C PHE A 660 -21.90 -28.92 3.78
N THR A 661 -20.70 -29.39 4.15
CA THR A 661 -20.01 -30.42 3.36
C THR A 661 -20.63 -31.79 3.52
N HIS A 662 -20.95 -32.20 4.77
CA HIS A 662 -21.33 -33.56 5.08
C HIS A 662 -22.86 -33.79 5.23
N ASN A 663 -23.61 -32.73 5.56
CA ASN A 663 -25.04 -32.83 5.60
C ASN A 663 -25.67 -32.70 4.20
N PRO A 664 -26.29 -33.75 3.62
CA PRO A 664 -26.90 -33.70 2.29
C PRO A 664 -28.10 -32.75 2.21
N ASP A 665 -28.76 -32.47 3.32
CA ASP A 665 -29.93 -31.61 3.38
C ASP A 665 -29.56 -30.13 3.43
N CYS A 666 -28.35 -29.80 3.90
CA CYS A 666 -27.83 -28.43 3.87
C CYS A 666 -27.42 -28.06 2.44
N LYS A 667 -28.27 -27.35 1.72
CA LYS A 667 -28.13 -27.09 0.28
C LYS A 667 -27.43 -25.78 -0.03
N VAL A 668 -27.54 -24.76 0.82
CA VAL A 668 -27.03 -23.41 0.53
C VAL A 668 -26.00 -23.00 1.58
N PHE A 669 -24.89 -22.43 1.11
CA PHE A 669 -23.90 -21.75 1.92
C PHE A 669 -23.95 -20.25 1.62
N LEU A 670 -24.45 -19.46 2.54
CA LEU A 670 -24.57 -18.01 2.41
C LEU A 670 -23.37 -17.33 3.08
N SER A 671 -22.65 -16.48 2.37
CA SER A 671 -21.40 -15.89 2.89
C SER A 671 -21.23 -14.44 2.50
N THR A 672 -20.66 -13.66 3.42
CA THR A 672 -20.04 -12.37 3.05
C THR A 672 -18.58 -12.57 2.60
N ASP A 673 -18.02 -11.60 1.86
CA ASP A 673 -16.60 -11.64 1.44
C ASP A 673 -15.66 -11.82 2.64
N ALA A 674 -15.90 -11.09 3.74
CA ALA A 674 -15.10 -11.19 4.97
C ALA A 674 -15.21 -12.58 5.65
N GLY A 675 -16.35 -13.21 5.55
CA GLY A 675 -16.58 -14.58 6.05
C GLY A 675 -15.96 -15.65 5.16
N GLY A 676 -16.01 -15.43 3.84
CA GLY A 676 -15.65 -16.42 2.81
C GLY A 676 -14.18 -16.53 2.45
N THR A 677 -13.28 -15.67 2.99
CA THR A 677 -11.86 -15.71 2.62
C THR A 677 -11.19 -17.03 3.01
N GLY A 678 -10.55 -17.70 2.03
CA GLY A 678 -9.72 -18.90 2.21
C GLY A 678 -10.47 -20.22 2.39
N LEU A 679 -11.80 -20.23 2.43
CA LEU A 679 -12.59 -21.45 2.67
C LEU A 679 -12.55 -22.42 1.47
N ASN A 680 -12.74 -23.70 1.77
CA ASN A 680 -12.95 -24.75 0.78
C ASN A 680 -14.42 -25.14 0.76
N LEU A 681 -15.13 -24.79 -0.32
CA LEU A 681 -16.57 -25.03 -0.50
C LEU A 681 -16.85 -25.89 -1.74
N GLN A 682 -15.93 -26.78 -2.10
CA GLN A 682 -16.04 -27.67 -3.27
C GLN A 682 -17.16 -28.71 -3.18
N ALA A 683 -17.89 -28.78 -2.06
CA ALA A 683 -19.13 -29.54 -1.96
C ALA A 683 -20.26 -28.95 -2.82
N ALA A 684 -20.19 -27.65 -3.14
CA ALA A 684 -21.07 -27.00 -4.08
C ALA A 684 -20.48 -27.03 -5.50
N ASP A 685 -21.36 -26.90 -6.48
CA ASP A 685 -21.03 -26.72 -7.90
C ASP A 685 -21.75 -25.51 -8.53
N CYS A 686 -22.42 -24.71 -7.71
CA CYS A 686 -23.07 -23.48 -8.09
C CYS A 686 -22.57 -22.32 -7.22
N VAL A 687 -22.22 -21.20 -7.87
CA VAL A 687 -21.84 -19.94 -7.20
C VAL A 687 -22.75 -18.83 -7.67
N VAL A 688 -23.40 -18.15 -6.75
CA VAL A 688 -24.22 -16.97 -7.04
C VAL A 688 -23.55 -15.73 -6.46
N ASN A 689 -23.22 -14.78 -7.31
CA ASN A 689 -22.83 -13.45 -6.91
C ASN A 689 -24.08 -12.56 -6.91
N PHE A 690 -24.63 -12.29 -5.75
CA PHE A 690 -25.84 -11.46 -5.61
C PHE A 690 -25.57 -10.03 -6.11
N GLU A 691 -24.34 -9.57 -5.95
CA GLU A 691 -23.77 -8.38 -6.60
C GLU A 691 -22.31 -8.62 -6.98
N LEU A 692 -21.85 -7.88 -7.98
CA LEU A 692 -20.45 -7.93 -8.42
C LEU A 692 -19.53 -7.14 -7.46
N PRO A 693 -18.39 -7.70 -7.06
CA PRO A 693 -17.38 -6.95 -6.34
C PRO A 693 -16.67 -5.95 -7.26
N TRP A 694 -16.08 -4.89 -6.68
CA TRP A 694 -15.30 -3.89 -7.42
C TRP A 694 -14.00 -4.42 -8.07
N SER A 695 -13.51 -5.56 -7.62
CA SER A 695 -12.25 -6.14 -8.06
C SER A 695 -12.46 -7.47 -8.74
N PRO A 696 -11.88 -7.69 -9.95
CA PRO A 696 -11.90 -8.99 -10.62
C PRO A 696 -11.28 -10.07 -9.75
N ALA A 697 -10.24 -9.72 -8.98
CA ALA A 697 -9.60 -10.65 -8.06
C ALA A 697 -10.56 -11.20 -7.00
N ARG A 698 -11.45 -10.36 -6.46
CA ARG A 698 -12.48 -10.82 -5.51
C ARG A 698 -13.52 -11.71 -6.16
N LEU A 699 -13.92 -11.39 -7.39
CA LEU A 699 -14.84 -12.24 -8.15
C LEU A 699 -14.23 -13.63 -8.38
N ASN A 700 -12.99 -13.69 -8.86
CA ASN A 700 -12.25 -14.94 -9.04
C ASN A 700 -12.01 -15.66 -7.70
N GLN A 701 -11.82 -14.93 -6.60
CA GLN A 701 -11.74 -15.52 -5.26
C GLN A 701 -13.04 -16.21 -4.84
N ARG A 702 -14.20 -15.60 -5.10
CA ARG A 702 -15.49 -16.22 -4.81
C ARG A 702 -15.68 -17.51 -5.63
N ILE A 703 -15.48 -17.47 -6.93
CA ILE A 703 -15.57 -18.62 -7.83
C ILE A 703 -14.58 -19.70 -7.40
N GLY A 704 -13.34 -19.35 -7.15
CA GLY A 704 -12.28 -20.26 -6.71
C GLY A 704 -12.49 -20.92 -5.34
N ARG A 705 -13.57 -20.62 -4.60
CA ARG A 705 -13.97 -21.40 -3.41
C ARG A 705 -14.63 -22.72 -3.79
N VAL A 706 -15.28 -22.75 -4.91
CA VAL A 706 -16.06 -23.88 -5.42
C VAL A 706 -15.29 -24.59 -6.54
N ASN A 707 -14.77 -23.84 -7.52
CA ASN A 707 -14.00 -24.38 -8.62
C ASN A 707 -12.54 -24.65 -8.18
N ARG A 708 -12.33 -25.82 -7.63
CA ARG A 708 -11.04 -26.31 -7.10
C ARG A 708 -10.80 -27.77 -7.46
N ILE A 709 -9.54 -28.18 -7.35
CA ILE A 709 -9.13 -29.57 -7.46
C ILE A 709 -9.91 -30.43 -6.46
N GLY A 710 -10.47 -31.52 -6.97
CA GLY A 710 -11.32 -32.41 -6.21
C GLY A 710 -12.81 -32.04 -6.29
N GLN A 711 -13.18 -31.09 -7.13
CA GLN A 711 -14.57 -30.85 -7.53
C GLN A 711 -15.10 -32.08 -8.27
N LYS A 712 -16.27 -32.56 -7.85
CA LYS A 712 -16.89 -33.77 -8.41
C LYS A 712 -17.75 -33.48 -9.64
N SER A 713 -18.23 -32.25 -9.77
CA SER A 713 -19.06 -31.83 -10.91
C SER A 713 -18.18 -31.54 -12.12
N ARG A 714 -18.66 -31.86 -13.33
CA ARG A 714 -17.97 -31.56 -14.60
C ARG A 714 -18.08 -30.09 -15.02
N CYS A 715 -19.00 -29.35 -14.41
CA CYS A 715 -19.25 -27.95 -14.70
C CYS A 715 -19.63 -27.20 -13.44
N VAL A 716 -19.00 -26.05 -13.18
CA VAL A 716 -19.38 -25.12 -12.12
C VAL A 716 -20.19 -23.99 -12.73
N ASN A 717 -21.43 -23.83 -12.25
CA ASN A 717 -22.28 -22.73 -12.67
C ASN A 717 -22.02 -21.48 -11.84
N VAL A 718 -21.66 -20.41 -12.52
CA VAL A 718 -21.44 -19.09 -11.92
C VAL A 718 -22.57 -18.18 -12.38
N VAL A 719 -23.39 -17.72 -11.45
CA VAL A 719 -24.51 -16.82 -11.69
C VAL A 719 -24.16 -15.44 -11.14
N ASN A 720 -24.18 -14.42 -11.99
CA ASN A 720 -24.00 -13.04 -11.61
C ASN A 720 -25.32 -12.28 -11.77
N LEU A 721 -25.85 -11.73 -10.69
CA LEU A 721 -27.06 -10.91 -10.75
C LEU A 721 -26.67 -9.44 -10.94
N ILE A 722 -27.04 -8.85 -12.06
CA ILE A 722 -26.62 -7.52 -12.49
C ILE A 722 -27.86 -6.68 -12.77
N SER A 723 -27.98 -5.55 -12.09
CA SER A 723 -29.05 -4.59 -12.36
C SER A 723 -28.77 -3.83 -13.64
N LYS A 724 -29.73 -3.85 -14.61
CA LYS A 724 -29.65 -3.13 -15.87
C LYS A 724 -29.64 -1.62 -15.65
N ASN A 725 -29.00 -0.90 -16.57
CA ASN A 725 -28.94 0.56 -16.58
C ASN A 725 -28.51 1.16 -15.24
N SER A 726 -27.59 0.48 -14.56
CA SER A 726 -27.14 0.82 -13.21
C SER A 726 -25.62 0.93 -13.11
N ILE A 727 -25.14 1.32 -11.93
CA ILE A 727 -23.72 1.34 -11.61
C ILE A 727 -23.08 -0.05 -11.74
N GLU A 728 -23.84 -1.15 -11.61
CA GLU A 728 -23.29 -2.51 -11.67
C GLU A 728 -22.79 -2.91 -13.04
N GLU A 729 -23.46 -2.49 -14.13
CA GLU A 729 -22.94 -2.69 -15.49
C GLU A 729 -21.61 -1.97 -15.70
N LYS A 730 -21.42 -0.80 -15.09
CA LYS A 730 -20.16 -0.05 -15.17
C LYS A 730 -19.05 -0.72 -14.36
N ILE A 731 -19.39 -1.38 -13.26
CA ILE A 731 -18.45 -2.20 -12.49
C ILE A 731 -17.96 -3.37 -13.34
N LEU A 732 -18.85 -4.04 -14.04
CA LEU A 732 -18.49 -5.13 -14.95
C LEU A 732 -17.48 -4.67 -16.03
N ALA A 733 -17.74 -3.52 -16.67
CA ALA A 733 -16.83 -2.93 -17.66
C ALA A 733 -15.48 -2.51 -17.05
N GLY A 734 -15.45 -2.01 -15.81
CA GLY A 734 -14.23 -1.64 -15.09
C GLY A 734 -13.36 -2.82 -14.67
N ILE A 735 -13.94 -3.99 -14.48
CA ILE A 735 -13.23 -5.25 -14.20
C ILE A 735 -12.31 -5.61 -15.37
N GLN A 736 -12.75 -5.44 -16.62
CA GLN A 736 -11.99 -5.79 -17.82
C GLN A 736 -10.66 -5.00 -17.92
N LEU A 737 -10.68 -3.69 -17.67
CA LEU A 737 -9.46 -2.88 -17.75
C LEU A 737 -8.36 -3.32 -16.76
N LYS A 738 -8.75 -3.75 -15.57
CA LYS A 738 -7.79 -4.27 -14.57
C LYS A 738 -7.22 -5.62 -14.98
N THR A 739 -8.01 -6.42 -15.67
CA THR A 739 -7.58 -7.72 -16.21
C THR A 739 -6.53 -7.51 -17.30
N ASP A 740 -6.69 -6.50 -18.17
CA ASP A 740 -5.74 -6.22 -19.25
C ASP A 740 -4.36 -5.81 -18.72
N LEU A 741 -4.31 -4.97 -17.67
CA LEU A 741 -3.04 -4.62 -17.01
C LEU A 741 -2.35 -5.86 -16.41
N PHE A 742 -3.13 -6.71 -15.77
CA PHE A 742 -2.62 -7.94 -15.16
C PHE A 742 -2.01 -8.88 -16.24
N ASN A 743 -2.72 -9.05 -17.35
CA ASN A 743 -2.26 -9.89 -18.46
C ASN A 743 -0.96 -9.35 -19.07
N GLY A 744 -0.81 -8.02 -19.22
CA GLY A 744 0.42 -7.40 -19.71
C GLY A 744 1.64 -7.76 -18.87
N VAL A 745 1.50 -7.77 -17.54
CA VAL A 745 2.63 -8.05 -16.64
C VAL A 745 2.96 -9.52 -16.49
N PHE A 746 1.94 -10.40 -16.43
CA PHE A 746 2.15 -11.81 -16.05
C PHE A 746 1.93 -12.81 -17.16
N GLU A 747 1.32 -12.42 -18.26
CA GLU A 747 0.88 -13.34 -19.32
C GLU A 747 1.33 -12.91 -20.73
N GLY A 748 2.13 -11.82 -20.85
CA GLY A 748 2.59 -11.33 -22.16
C GLY A 748 1.47 -10.64 -22.96
N GLY A 749 0.71 -9.79 -22.29
CA GLY A 749 -0.30 -8.92 -22.91
C GLY A 749 0.31 -7.65 -23.52
N PRO A 750 -0.45 -6.54 -23.63
CA PRO A 750 0.03 -5.30 -24.22
C PRO A 750 1.21 -4.71 -23.44
N ASP A 751 2.26 -4.29 -24.17
CA ASP A 751 3.49 -3.73 -23.60
C ASP A 751 3.30 -2.37 -22.92
N MET A 752 2.24 -1.66 -23.26
CA MET A 752 1.94 -0.32 -22.72
C MET A 752 0.47 -0.20 -22.31
N VAL A 753 0.24 0.34 -21.12
CA VAL A 753 -1.10 0.71 -20.64
C VAL A 753 -1.08 2.18 -20.26
N GLU A 754 -1.83 3.01 -20.98
CA GLU A 754 -1.95 4.44 -20.74
C GLU A 754 -3.24 4.78 -19.99
N PHE A 755 -3.11 5.57 -18.90
CA PHE A 755 -4.24 6.10 -18.15
C PHE A 755 -4.61 7.48 -18.71
N SER A 756 -5.21 7.52 -19.91
CA SER A 756 -5.54 8.79 -20.57
C SER A 756 -6.65 9.54 -19.81
N HIS A 757 -6.61 10.87 -19.94
CA HIS A 757 -7.68 11.77 -19.49
C HIS A 757 -9.02 11.40 -20.14
N GLU A 758 -8.95 10.83 -21.33
CA GLU A 758 -10.10 10.35 -22.12
C GLU A 758 -10.88 9.24 -21.43
N LYS A 759 -10.21 8.26 -20.77
CA LYS A 759 -10.92 7.19 -20.06
C LYS A 759 -11.66 7.67 -18.81
N ARG A 760 -11.13 8.70 -18.12
CA ARG A 760 -11.88 9.37 -17.06
C ARG A 760 -13.07 10.14 -17.63
N THR A 761 -12.87 10.86 -18.74
CA THR A 761 -13.90 11.57 -19.48
C THR A 761 -14.92 10.59 -20.06
N GLU A 762 -14.47 9.43 -20.54
CA GLU A 762 -15.34 8.36 -21.02
C GLU A 762 -16.23 7.79 -19.90
N LEU A 763 -15.68 7.53 -18.70
CA LEU A 763 -16.48 7.12 -17.55
C LEU A 763 -17.52 8.20 -17.19
N LEU A 764 -17.11 9.46 -17.20
CA LEU A 764 -17.99 10.61 -16.95
C LEU A 764 -19.04 10.77 -18.04
N ASN A 765 -18.67 10.61 -19.31
CA ASN A 765 -19.60 10.64 -20.43
C ASN A 765 -20.58 9.49 -20.39
N ARG A 766 -20.14 8.28 -20.07
CA ARG A 766 -21.02 7.11 -19.89
C ARG A 766 -21.99 7.29 -18.71
N LEU A 767 -21.58 7.99 -17.64
CA LEU A 767 -22.49 8.36 -16.54
C LEU A 767 -23.51 9.42 -17.00
N ARG A 768 -23.13 10.34 -17.89
CA ARG A 768 -24.05 11.31 -18.51
C ARG A 768 -25.00 10.66 -19.50
N GLU A 769 -24.53 9.78 -20.36
CA GLU A 769 -25.35 9.00 -21.28
C GLU A 769 -26.45 8.22 -20.56
N MET A 770 -26.17 7.69 -19.34
CA MET A 770 -27.19 7.02 -18.52
C MET A 770 -28.34 7.95 -18.11
N MET A 771 -28.13 9.27 -18.17
CA MET A 771 -29.16 10.27 -17.83
C MET A 771 -29.86 10.89 -19.04
N GLY A 772 -29.51 10.47 -20.26
CA GLY A 772 -30.07 11.06 -21.48
C GLY A 772 -29.54 12.46 -21.81
N GLU A 773 -28.38 12.85 -21.21
CA GLU A 773 -27.64 14.06 -21.61
C GLU A 773 -26.73 13.75 -22.78
N GLU A 774 -26.72 14.58 -23.83
CA GLU A 774 -25.80 14.39 -24.95
C GLU A 774 -24.34 14.48 -24.50
N PRO A 775 -23.45 13.62 -25.03
CA PRO A 775 -22.04 13.65 -24.69
C PRO A 775 -21.41 14.98 -25.15
N VAL A 776 -20.74 15.66 -24.22
CA VAL A 776 -19.92 16.83 -24.56
C VAL A 776 -18.68 16.32 -25.30
N LEU A 777 -18.65 16.49 -26.61
CA LEU A 777 -17.48 16.21 -27.43
C LEU A 777 -16.28 17.03 -26.95
N PRO A 778 -15.06 16.50 -26.93
CA PRO A 778 -13.88 17.26 -26.59
C PRO A 778 -13.73 18.40 -27.59
N ILE A 779 -13.68 19.63 -27.06
CA ILE A 779 -13.45 20.84 -27.87
C ILE A 779 -12.05 20.68 -28.48
N ARG A 780 -12.02 20.39 -29.79
CA ARG A 780 -10.82 20.60 -30.60
C ARG A 780 -10.65 22.13 -30.69
N GLU A 781 -9.55 22.65 -30.15
CA GLU A 781 -9.14 24.01 -30.34
C GLU A 781 -8.95 24.27 -31.85
N SER A 782 -9.98 24.84 -32.49
CA SER A 782 -9.82 25.51 -33.77
C SER A 782 -9.50 26.97 -33.48
N ARG A 783 -8.32 27.40 -33.86
CA ARG A 783 -7.95 28.81 -33.93
C ARG A 783 -8.88 29.53 -34.94
N SER A 784 -9.69 30.42 -34.47
CA SER A 784 -10.14 31.57 -35.26
C SER A 784 -10.47 32.69 -34.30
N SER A 785 -9.77 33.80 -34.55
CA SER A 785 -10.02 35.14 -34.01
C SER A 785 -11.39 35.67 -34.46
N GLU A 786 -12.26 35.99 -33.52
CA GLU A 786 -13.31 36.99 -33.72
C GLU A 786 -13.69 37.62 -32.37
N GLU A 787 -13.88 38.95 -32.43
CA GLU A 787 -14.11 39.88 -31.36
C GLU A 787 -15.46 39.67 -30.67
N VAL A 788 -15.50 39.82 -29.33
CA VAL A 788 -16.72 39.75 -28.52
C VAL A 788 -16.94 41.10 -27.86
N PRO A 789 -18.16 41.73 -27.96
CA PRO A 789 -18.48 42.98 -27.30
C PRO A 789 -18.68 42.85 -25.78
N GLU A 790 -18.28 43.89 -25.09
CA GLU A 790 -18.51 44.06 -23.65
C GLU A 790 -20.02 44.15 -23.33
N ASP A 791 -20.47 43.39 -22.36
CA ASP A 791 -21.63 43.72 -21.55
C ASP A 791 -21.47 43.18 -20.12
N THR A 792 -21.63 44.09 -19.17
CA THR A 792 -21.48 43.88 -17.72
C THR A 792 -22.74 43.26 -17.10
N PRO A 793 -22.60 42.32 -16.17
CA PRO A 793 -23.74 41.91 -15.34
C PRO A 793 -23.67 42.44 -13.91
N HIS A 794 -24.81 42.96 -13.51
CA HIS A 794 -25.15 43.41 -12.18
C HIS A 794 -25.07 42.32 -11.11
N TYR A 795 -24.58 42.71 -9.95
CA TYR A 795 -24.65 41.96 -8.69
C TYR A 795 -26.10 41.82 -8.21
N LEU A 796 -26.53 40.60 -7.90
CA LEU A 796 -27.68 40.30 -7.06
C LEU A 796 -27.28 39.59 -5.78
N ASN A 797 -27.59 40.18 -4.66
CA ASN A 797 -27.44 39.74 -3.28
C ASN A 797 -28.28 38.50 -2.99
N PRO A 798 -27.78 37.43 -2.32
CA PRO A 798 -28.61 36.32 -1.94
C PRO A 798 -29.37 36.62 -0.64
N LYS A 799 -30.70 36.60 -0.73
CA LYS A 799 -31.60 36.62 0.41
C LYS A 799 -31.61 35.26 1.12
N VAL A 800 -31.51 35.34 2.44
CA VAL A 800 -31.69 34.32 3.45
C VAL A 800 -32.95 33.51 3.23
N LEU A 801 -32.84 32.18 3.14
CA LEU A 801 -33.96 31.25 3.28
C LEU A 801 -33.88 30.56 4.65
N LYS A 802 -35.02 30.64 5.36
CA LYS A 802 -35.23 30.18 6.71
C LYS A 802 -35.15 28.64 6.80
N LYS A 803 -34.56 28.19 7.92
CA LYS A 803 -34.62 26.80 8.44
C LYS A 803 -36.06 26.33 8.58
N THR A 804 -36.33 25.11 8.08
CA THR A 804 -37.38 24.26 8.60
C THR A 804 -36.75 23.06 9.24
N ASP A 805 -37.02 22.90 10.53
CA ASP A 805 -36.55 21.85 11.38
C ASP A 805 -37.24 20.52 11.03
N VAL A 806 -36.42 19.51 10.75
CA VAL A 806 -36.79 18.10 10.89
C VAL A 806 -35.63 17.41 11.62
N PRO A 807 -35.87 16.81 12.78
CA PRO A 807 -34.80 16.12 13.50
C PRO A 807 -34.49 14.77 12.83
N VAL A 808 -33.27 14.57 12.43
CA VAL A 808 -32.75 13.27 12.01
C VAL A 808 -31.85 12.75 13.11
N ASP A 809 -32.34 11.74 13.79
CA ASP A 809 -31.62 10.97 14.81
C ASP A 809 -30.60 10.06 14.11
N PHE A 810 -29.31 10.33 14.32
CA PHE A 810 -28.22 9.53 13.80
C PHE A 810 -27.67 8.61 14.89
N THR A 811 -28.27 7.45 15.03
CA THR A 811 -27.62 6.32 15.67
C THR A 811 -27.69 5.10 14.77
N ALA A 812 -26.68 4.91 13.94
CA ALA A 812 -26.32 3.60 13.39
C ALA A 812 -24.87 3.66 12.88
N GLU A 813 -23.93 3.30 13.74
CA GLU A 813 -22.60 2.86 13.35
C GLU A 813 -22.72 1.50 12.66
N GLU A 814 -22.76 1.45 11.33
CA GLU A 814 -22.31 0.28 10.58
C GLU A 814 -20.96 0.65 9.93
N GLN A 815 -19.92 0.06 10.47
CA GLN A 815 -18.54 0.20 10.05
C GLN A 815 -18.37 -0.16 8.58
N LEU A 816 -17.94 0.82 7.82
CA LEU A 816 -17.30 0.63 6.52
C LEU A 816 -16.06 -0.24 6.73
N GLY A 817 -16.07 -1.43 6.14
CA GLY A 817 -14.92 -2.31 6.11
C GLY A 817 -13.75 -1.68 5.37
N ASP A 818 -12.62 -1.71 6.05
CA ASP A 818 -11.25 -1.62 5.56
C ASP A 818 -10.86 -0.44 4.66
N THR A 819 -10.64 0.69 5.28
CA THR A 819 -9.46 1.53 4.99
C THR A 819 -9.38 2.65 6.03
N PHE A 820 -8.72 2.39 7.15
CA PHE A 820 -7.92 3.35 7.94
C PHE A 820 -7.53 2.69 9.24
N ASP A 821 -6.21 2.46 9.41
CA ASP A 821 -5.58 2.09 10.66
C ASP A 821 -5.68 3.27 11.65
N GLU A 822 -6.44 3.08 12.73
CA GLU A 822 -6.16 3.73 13.99
C GLU A 822 -6.19 2.70 15.13
N PRO A 823 -5.28 2.80 16.09
CA PRO A 823 -5.09 1.77 17.11
C PRO A 823 -6.15 1.86 18.21
N LEU A 824 -6.86 0.77 18.43
CA LEU A 824 -7.68 0.58 19.62
C LEU A 824 -6.80 0.29 20.83
N PRO A 825 -7.16 0.81 22.02
CA PRO A 825 -6.42 0.56 23.25
C PRO A 825 -6.62 -0.86 23.77
N ALA A 826 -5.56 -1.36 24.42
CA ALA A 826 -5.45 -2.71 24.96
C ALA A 826 -6.57 -3.05 25.97
N ALA A 827 -7.27 -4.14 25.72
CA ALA A 827 -8.12 -4.78 26.72
C ALA A 827 -7.28 -5.66 27.65
N ALA A 828 -7.43 -5.44 28.93
CA ALA A 828 -6.81 -6.18 30.01
C ALA A 828 -7.41 -7.60 30.15
N GLU A 829 -6.56 -8.48 30.62
CA GLU A 829 -6.77 -9.92 30.83
C GLU A 829 -7.80 -10.22 31.93
N PHE A 830 -8.51 -11.34 31.76
CA PHE A 830 -8.97 -12.12 32.89
C PHE A 830 -8.74 -13.62 32.69
N ALA A 831 -8.12 -14.22 33.68
CA ALA A 831 -7.86 -15.63 33.82
C ALA A 831 -9.06 -16.32 34.52
N GLY A 832 -9.17 -17.62 34.30
CA GLY A 832 -10.29 -18.48 34.51
C GLY A 832 -10.70 -18.86 35.93
N ALA A 833 -11.77 -19.54 36.01
CA ALA A 833 -12.24 -20.70 36.75
C ALA A 833 -13.68 -20.57 37.28
N ASP A 834 -14.48 -21.53 36.84
CA ASP A 834 -15.63 -22.21 37.43
C ASP A 834 -16.70 -21.49 38.29
N GLU A 835 -17.90 -21.50 37.69
CA GLU A 835 -19.27 -21.83 38.15
C GLU A 835 -19.96 -20.99 39.24
N PRO A 836 -21.31 -21.09 39.37
CA PRO A 836 -22.27 -20.13 38.78
C PRO A 836 -23.06 -19.33 39.84
N ARG A 837 -23.64 -18.23 39.43
CA ARG A 837 -24.86 -17.60 39.92
C ARG A 837 -24.86 -16.08 40.11
N ASP A 838 -25.94 -15.59 39.63
CA ASP A 838 -26.66 -14.38 40.03
C ASP A 838 -26.41 -13.06 39.30
N ASN A 839 -27.50 -12.62 38.70
CA ASN A 839 -27.74 -11.30 38.16
C ASN A 839 -27.47 -10.20 39.16
N SER A 840 -26.47 -9.37 38.92
CA SER A 840 -26.48 -7.96 39.26
C SER A 840 -25.50 -7.22 38.32
N THR A 841 -25.99 -6.30 37.56
CA THR A 841 -25.24 -5.35 36.72
C THR A 841 -24.35 -4.44 37.60
N GLY A 842 -23.15 -4.89 37.93
CA GLY A 842 -22.10 -4.07 38.52
C GLY A 842 -21.29 -3.38 37.43
N SER A 843 -21.33 -2.07 37.37
CA SER A 843 -20.54 -1.25 36.48
C SER A 843 -19.03 -1.41 36.78
N ILE A 844 -18.23 -1.61 35.73
CA ILE A 844 -16.73 -1.71 35.77
C ILE A 844 -16.08 -0.48 36.47
N LEU A 845 -16.83 0.61 36.63
CA LEU A 845 -16.39 1.84 37.30
C LEU A 845 -16.35 1.73 38.83
N THR A 846 -17.06 0.76 39.41
CA THR A 846 -17.11 0.61 40.88
C THR A 846 -15.89 -0.10 41.48
N GLU A 847 -15.04 -0.72 40.69
CA GLU A 847 -13.84 -1.46 41.14
C GLU A 847 -12.53 -0.66 41.04
N GLN A 848 -12.56 0.58 40.51
CA GLN A 848 -11.35 1.41 40.36
C GLN A 848 -11.32 2.49 41.46
N PRO A 849 -10.11 2.83 41.98
CA PRO A 849 -9.96 3.91 42.94
C PRO A 849 -10.49 5.23 42.35
N PRO A 850 -11.28 6.03 43.12
CA PRO A 850 -11.85 7.31 42.65
C PRO A 850 -10.82 8.26 42.04
N GLU A 851 -9.60 8.26 42.56
CA GLU A 851 -8.49 9.10 42.09
C GLU A 851 -8.03 8.72 40.65
N LYS A 852 -8.12 7.45 40.32
CA LYS A 852 -7.78 6.96 38.96
C LYS A 852 -8.83 7.37 37.95
N ILE A 853 -10.10 7.28 38.32
CA ILE A 853 -11.24 7.72 37.53
C ILE A 853 -11.19 9.24 37.34
N GLU A 854 -10.91 10.00 38.38
CA GLU A 854 -10.74 11.45 38.32
C GLU A 854 -9.58 11.88 37.42
N ALA A 855 -8.45 11.17 37.44
CA ALA A 855 -7.29 11.43 36.58
C ALA A 855 -7.63 11.19 35.11
N VAL A 856 -8.33 10.10 34.78
CA VAL A 856 -8.74 9.78 33.42
C VAL A 856 -9.76 10.80 32.89
N LEU A 857 -10.74 11.17 33.69
CA LEU A 857 -11.72 12.18 33.31
C LEU A 857 -11.08 13.57 33.12
N ASN A 858 -10.14 13.97 33.98
CA ASN A 858 -9.41 15.22 33.80
C ASN A 858 -8.54 15.22 32.53
N SER A 859 -7.89 14.10 32.19
CA SER A 859 -7.14 13.96 30.92
C SER A 859 -8.08 14.05 29.71
N GLY A 860 -9.25 13.43 29.76
CA GLY A 860 -10.28 13.55 28.71
C GLY A 860 -10.78 14.98 28.55
N MET A 861 -11.04 15.67 29.65
CA MET A 861 -11.47 17.08 29.60
C MET A 861 -10.37 18.04 29.15
N GLN A 862 -9.10 17.77 29.45
CA GLN A 862 -7.98 18.52 28.83
C GLN A 862 -7.89 18.34 27.33
N PHE A 863 -8.15 17.13 26.85
CA PHE A 863 -8.22 16.86 25.40
C PHE A 863 -9.37 17.62 24.74
N ILE A 864 -10.57 17.59 25.33
CA ILE A 864 -11.73 18.35 24.85
C ILE A 864 -11.45 19.86 24.89
N GLY A 865 -10.81 20.36 25.95
CA GLY A 865 -10.36 21.75 26.05
C GLY A 865 -9.39 22.15 24.95
N GLY A 866 -8.45 21.26 24.60
CA GLY A 866 -7.54 21.46 23.46
C GLY A 866 -8.24 21.49 22.11
N LEU A 867 -9.25 20.64 21.91
CA LEU A 867 -10.09 20.70 20.70
C LEU A 867 -10.92 21.98 20.62
N PHE A 868 -11.45 22.43 21.75
CA PHE A 868 -12.20 23.69 21.84
C PHE A 868 -11.28 24.89 21.56
N GLU A 869 -10.07 24.91 22.10
CA GLU A 869 -9.05 25.94 21.84
C GLU A 869 -8.66 25.95 20.34
N MET A 870 -8.50 24.77 19.72
CA MET A 870 -8.25 24.69 18.28
C MET A 870 -9.42 25.16 17.41
N ALA A 871 -10.65 24.95 17.87
CA ALA A 871 -11.85 25.33 17.11
C ALA A 871 -12.23 26.80 17.26
N THR A 872 -11.99 27.40 18.45
CA THR A 872 -12.48 28.75 18.79
C THR A 872 -11.35 29.78 19.03
N GLY A 873 -10.10 29.31 19.15
CA GLY A 873 -8.96 30.15 19.53
C GLY A 873 -8.96 30.60 21.01
N GLN A 874 -9.87 30.07 21.83
CA GLN A 874 -10.04 30.45 23.21
C GLN A 874 -9.83 29.26 24.15
N LYS A 875 -9.08 29.46 25.24
CA LYS A 875 -8.69 28.40 26.16
C LYS A 875 -9.73 28.23 27.29
N MET A 876 -10.16 26.99 27.53
CA MET A 876 -10.95 26.63 28.71
C MET A 876 -10.06 26.70 29.94
N VAL A 877 -10.50 27.49 30.97
CA VAL A 877 -9.75 27.66 32.20
C VAL A 877 -10.47 26.98 33.35
N ALA A 878 -9.72 26.18 34.14
CA ALA A 878 -10.26 25.60 35.37
C ALA A 878 -10.67 26.72 36.34
N SER A 879 -11.83 26.58 36.97
CA SER A 879 -12.33 27.61 37.88
C SER A 879 -11.74 27.54 39.27
N GLU A 880 -10.92 26.52 39.58
CA GLU A 880 -10.25 26.31 40.86
C GLU A 880 -8.72 26.40 40.76
N ALA A 881 -8.07 26.78 41.84
CA ALA A 881 -6.63 27.05 41.90
C ALA A 881 -5.73 25.81 41.71
N ASP A 882 -6.29 24.60 41.81
CA ASP A 882 -5.58 23.32 41.60
C ASP A 882 -5.55 22.84 40.13
N GLY A 883 -6.17 23.58 39.19
CA GLY A 883 -6.14 23.31 37.77
C GLY A 883 -6.98 22.11 37.28
N ARG A 884 -7.78 21.51 38.17
CA ARG A 884 -8.64 20.36 37.84
C ARG A 884 -9.98 20.81 37.33
N LEU A 885 -10.44 20.14 36.24
CA LEU A 885 -11.73 20.38 35.61
C LEU A 885 -12.80 19.45 36.14
N VAL A 886 -12.42 18.26 36.62
CA VAL A 886 -13.30 17.21 37.15
C VAL A 886 -12.89 16.87 38.57
N ARG A 887 -13.87 16.71 39.47
CA ARG A 887 -13.69 16.25 40.83
C ARG A 887 -14.70 15.20 41.20
N ILE A 888 -14.26 14.16 41.88
CA ILE A 888 -15.13 13.08 42.35
C ILE A 888 -15.22 13.16 43.88
N ASP A 889 -16.42 13.26 44.42
CA ASP A 889 -16.64 13.15 45.86
C ASP A 889 -16.48 11.68 46.26
N LYS A 890 -15.50 11.42 47.11
CA LYS A 890 -15.14 10.07 47.56
C LYS A 890 -16.19 9.41 48.45
N ALA A 891 -17.10 10.18 49.06
CA ALA A 891 -18.13 9.66 49.95
C ALA A 891 -19.42 9.35 49.20
N THR A 892 -19.77 10.14 48.19
CA THR A 892 -21.03 10.03 47.46
C THR A 892 -20.88 9.45 46.06
N GLY A 893 -19.64 9.46 45.50
CA GLY A 893 -19.39 9.06 44.10
C GLY A 893 -19.82 10.14 43.07
N GLU A 894 -20.28 11.30 43.53
CA GLU A 894 -20.70 12.38 42.61
C GLU A 894 -19.55 12.97 41.83
N VAL A 895 -19.76 13.17 40.53
CA VAL A 895 -18.78 13.81 39.64
C VAL A 895 -19.19 15.26 39.40
N THR A 896 -18.34 16.19 39.81
CA THR A 896 -18.58 17.62 39.61
C THR A 896 -17.63 18.16 38.54
N LEU A 897 -18.18 18.86 37.54
CA LEU A 897 -17.44 19.53 36.49
C LEU A 897 -17.46 21.05 36.72
N LYS A 898 -16.27 21.69 36.88
CA LYS A 898 -16.16 23.11 37.06
C LYS A 898 -15.14 23.74 36.14
N PHE A 899 -15.62 24.51 35.18
CA PHE A 899 -14.79 25.31 34.27
C PHE A 899 -15.51 26.61 33.87
N ARG A 900 -14.76 27.61 33.46
CA ARG A 900 -15.30 28.84 32.87
C ARG A 900 -15.27 28.80 31.36
N LEU A 901 -16.40 29.06 30.74
CA LEU A 901 -16.43 29.30 29.29
C LEU A 901 -15.88 30.72 29.00
N PRO A 902 -15.02 30.85 28.00
CA PRO A 902 -14.53 32.15 27.57
C PRO A 902 -15.71 33.00 27.07
N GLY A 903 -15.86 34.20 27.63
CA GLY A 903 -16.93 35.15 27.24
C GLY A 903 -18.12 35.27 28.20
N PHE A 904 -18.11 34.52 29.36
CA PHE A 904 -19.09 34.65 30.44
C PHE A 904 -18.44 35.04 31.74
#